data_1ee4210e6fc0a4b5f26c4b3ac66dcd6a
#
_entry.id   1ee4210e6fc0a4b5f26c4b3ac66dcd6a
#
_cell.length_a   1.000
_cell.length_b   1.000
_cell.length_c   1.000
_cell.angle_alpha   90.00
_cell.angle_beta   90.00
_cell.angle_gamma   90.00
#
_symmetry.space_group_name_H-M   'P 1'
#
loop_
_entity.id
_entity.type
_entity.pdbx_description
1 polymer ?
#
loop_
_entity_poly.entity_id
_entity_poly.type
_entity_poly.pdbx_seq_one_letter_code
_entity_poly.pdbx_strand_id
1 'polypeptide(L)'
;MKTILNRLFITAMMVFLPMTAIAQYALINQAGYLPDQAKYVYFIMPEDSFYVVDKTSREIQYRGAMQLTASKDPATGLATYRGDFSTFTRTGTYQITTPNNDTSFSFSISRTVYESVYKKSMKGYYFQRCGQALLSQNAGVYARSICHTNDGMYHSTTGKTGTAETTGGWHDAGDYGKYIVNAGISVGTLLYAYELFPGKFSYDDLNIPESGNSIPDILDEVRYELEWFLKMQDTSDGGVFFKVTTENFDAFEMPNIDVATRYIYQKSSTAAGDFAAVTAQAGRIYKPFDTAFASKCLNASRLAWKYLQANPSIVPTGGFKNPSGTGTGEYGDNDDSDERLWAAAELYVTTGEDAYHSYFKAHYNDQSVFSSTMGWPYVRPLAHIAYLMGKQPNRDQTIQSSLKTSLASYCTALHGVIAADGLNVSLLPSGYGWGSNGSVLNNAVLLILGSETSGNTDFSIAALQQLNYVLGCNRLNMTFITGVGSVYPMHIHHRPSGSDGIVEPIPGLMAGGPDKYLDDAVLHSLFTSSTPPARCYADDQGSYASNEICLNWNAPLVFVAGYFNESPATSVHTPSLAALPTHCMLYQNYPNPFNPSTVISYALPENSFVNLKVFDILGREVMQLVDQRQLAGPHAVTFNASLLPSGVYFCRLQTGNGFLTKKMMLVK
;
A
#
# COMPACT_ATOMS: atom_id res chain seq x y z
N MET A 1 26.49 -17.80 -71.45
CA MET A 1 27.47 -17.61 -70.37
C MET A 1 26.70 -16.92 -69.24
N LYS A 2 26.28 -17.67 -68.22
CA LYS A 2 25.56 -17.16 -67.04
C LYS A 2 26.51 -17.24 -65.87
N THR A 3 26.85 -16.07 -65.31
CA THR A 3 27.71 -15.94 -64.16
C THR A 3 26.81 -16.00 -62.91
N ILE A 4 27.03 -17.03 -62.08
CA ILE A 4 26.35 -17.25 -60.80
C ILE A 4 27.11 -16.48 -59.73
N LEU A 5 26.44 -15.49 -59.09
CA LEU A 5 26.99 -14.78 -57.91
C LEU A 5 26.56 -15.56 -56.67
N ASN A 6 27.50 -16.23 -56.03
CA ASN A 6 27.32 -16.83 -54.71
C ASN A 6 27.36 -15.70 -53.64
N ARG A 7 26.24 -15.48 -52.94
CA ARG A 7 26.22 -14.69 -51.68
C ARG A 7 26.49 -15.64 -50.53
N LEU A 8 27.64 -15.47 -49.89
CA LEU A 8 27.95 -16.07 -48.62
C LEU A 8 27.13 -15.31 -47.53
N PHE A 9 26.16 -15.98 -46.90
CA PHE A 9 25.60 -15.54 -45.62
C PHE A 9 26.55 -15.97 -44.51
N ILE A 10 27.26 -15.00 -43.90
CA ILE A 10 27.97 -15.20 -42.65
C ILE A 10 26.96 -15.06 -41.51
N THR A 11 26.48 -16.19 -41.00
CA THR A 11 25.68 -16.24 -39.78
C THR A 11 26.69 -16.01 -38.61
N ALA A 12 26.67 -14.79 -38.06
CA ALA A 12 27.37 -14.52 -36.81
C ALA A 12 26.66 -15.27 -35.69
N MET A 13 27.20 -16.41 -35.30
CA MET A 13 26.78 -17.13 -34.10
C MET A 13 27.30 -16.33 -32.90
N MET A 14 26.40 -15.50 -32.29
CA MET A 14 26.65 -14.90 -30.99
C MET A 14 26.78 -16.06 -29.98
N VAL A 15 28.01 -16.37 -29.61
CA VAL A 15 28.28 -17.23 -28.46
C VAL A 15 27.93 -16.42 -27.22
N PHE A 16 26.71 -16.63 -26.68
CA PHE A 16 26.42 -16.25 -25.32
C PHE A 16 27.34 -17.09 -24.40
N LEU A 17 28.41 -16.51 -23.95
CA LEU A 17 29.12 -17.03 -22.79
C LEU A 17 28.12 -16.89 -21.61
N PRO A 18 27.75 -17.98 -20.93
CA PRO A 18 26.99 -17.84 -19.71
C PRO A 18 27.88 -17.03 -18.76
N MET A 19 27.42 -15.82 -18.38
CA MET A 19 27.90 -15.21 -17.15
C MET A 19 27.68 -16.27 -16.07
N THR A 20 28.75 -16.88 -15.58
CA THR A 20 28.70 -17.70 -14.39
C THR A 20 28.24 -16.77 -13.29
N ALA A 21 26.92 -16.78 -12.99
CA ALA A 21 26.38 -16.16 -11.82
C ALA A 21 27.17 -16.75 -10.65
N ILE A 22 27.96 -15.94 -9.98
CA ILE A 22 28.60 -16.32 -8.73
C ILE A 22 27.43 -16.62 -7.81
N ALA A 23 27.26 -17.90 -7.49
CA ALA A 23 26.16 -18.31 -6.63
C ALA A 23 26.34 -17.61 -5.28
N GLN A 24 25.47 -16.64 -4.99
CA GLN A 24 25.51 -15.91 -3.74
C GLN A 24 24.72 -16.71 -2.72
N TYR A 25 25.40 -17.34 -1.78
CA TYR A 25 24.79 -18.25 -0.80
C TYR A 25 24.31 -17.55 0.47
N ALA A 26 24.70 -16.27 0.69
CA ALA A 26 24.29 -15.48 1.82
C ALA A 26 22.96 -14.74 1.51
N LEU A 27 21.89 -15.16 2.18
CA LEU A 27 20.56 -14.60 2.05
C LEU A 27 20.44 -13.42 3.00
N ILE A 28 20.24 -12.22 2.47
CA ILE A 28 20.16 -10.97 3.22
C ILE A 28 18.97 -10.13 2.76
N ASN A 29 18.57 -9.17 3.60
CA ASN A 29 17.71 -8.08 3.16
C ASN A 29 18.51 -7.17 2.22
N GLN A 30 18.17 -7.17 0.93
CA GLN A 30 18.91 -6.44 -0.10
C GLN A 30 18.62 -4.93 -0.09
N ALA A 31 17.54 -4.48 0.53
CA ALA A 31 17.33 -3.06 0.84
C ALA A 31 18.26 -2.59 1.97
N GLY A 32 18.48 -3.46 2.97
CA GLY A 32 19.36 -3.23 4.10
C GLY A 32 18.69 -3.37 5.45
N TYR A 33 19.32 -2.82 6.49
CA TYR A 33 18.91 -3.01 7.88
C TYR A 33 18.92 -1.69 8.66
N LEU A 34 18.03 -1.58 9.65
CA LEU A 34 18.06 -0.53 10.65
C LEU A 34 19.23 -0.76 11.65
N PRO A 35 19.92 0.29 12.11
CA PRO A 35 21.07 0.15 13.01
C PRO A 35 20.76 -0.61 14.29
N ASP A 36 19.66 -0.26 14.95
CA ASP A 36 19.32 -0.68 16.30
C ASP A 36 18.30 -1.83 16.36
N GLN A 37 17.98 -2.44 15.19
CA GLN A 37 17.04 -3.55 15.08
C GLN A 37 17.77 -4.89 14.89
N ALA A 38 17.03 -6.00 15.03
CA ALA A 38 17.54 -7.34 14.78
C ALA A 38 17.98 -7.50 13.30
N LYS A 39 19.20 -7.99 13.09
CA LYS A 39 19.85 -8.17 11.78
C LYS A 39 20.36 -9.58 11.65
N TYR A 40 19.79 -10.32 10.69
CA TYR A 40 20.18 -11.70 10.43
C TYR A 40 20.67 -11.88 8.99
N VAL A 41 21.62 -12.78 8.82
CA VAL A 41 22.01 -13.38 7.55
C VAL A 41 21.70 -14.87 7.61
N TYR A 42 21.20 -15.43 6.52
CA TYR A 42 20.96 -16.87 6.44
C TYR A 42 21.83 -17.52 5.36
N PHE A 43 22.14 -18.80 5.57
CA PHE A 43 22.81 -19.63 4.61
C PHE A 43 22.08 -20.97 4.47
N ILE A 44 22.12 -21.52 3.27
CA ILE A 44 21.58 -22.83 2.91
C ILE A 44 22.67 -23.89 2.66
N MET A 45 23.92 -23.52 2.99
CA MET A 45 25.12 -24.35 2.96
C MET A 45 25.79 -24.27 4.32
N PRO A 46 26.51 -25.33 4.75
CA PRO A 46 27.23 -25.32 6.03
C PRO A 46 28.30 -24.23 6.06
N GLU A 47 28.21 -23.33 7.01
CA GLU A 47 29.17 -22.28 7.31
C GLU A 47 29.32 -22.14 8.83
N ASP A 48 30.53 -22.05 9.34
CA ASP A 48 30.76 -21.91 10.78
C ASP A 48 30.76 -20.46 11.24
N SER A 49 31.10 -19.53 10.35
CA SER A 49 31.22 -18.11 10.65
C SER A 49 30.98 -17.24 9.43
N PHE A 50 30.71 -15.95 9.68
CA PHE A 50 30.56 -14.93 8.66
C PHE A 50 31.24 -13.63 9.09
N TYR A 51 31.50 -12.77 8.13
CA TYR A 51 32.08 -11.45 8.34
C TYR A 51 31.22 -10.38 7.68
N VAL A 52 31.01 -9.26 8.40
CA VAL A 52 30.50 -8.02 7.83
C VAL A 52 31.68 -7.20 7.35
N VAL A 53 31.76 -6.96 6.06
CA VAL A 53 32.89 -6.28 5.40
C VAL A 53 32.42 -4.95 4.84
N ASP A 54 33.14 -3.88 5.16
CA ASP A 54 32.88 -2.56 4.58
C ASP A 54 33.13 -2.58 3.06
N LYS A 55 32.16 -2.12 2.29
CA LYS A 55 32.20 -2.19 0.82
C LYS A 55 33.33 -1.35 0.22
N THR A 56 33.69 -0.26 0.87
CA THR A 56 34.68 0.71 0.39
C THR A 56 36.10 0.36 0.85
N SER A 57 36.29 0.19 2.15
CA SER A 57 37.62 -0.11 2.71
C SER A 57 38.02 -1.56 2.57
N ARG A 58 37.09 -2.48 2.34
CA ARG A 58 37.27 -3.93 2.31
C ARG A 58 37.70 -4.52 3.64
N GLU A 59 37.60 -3.77 4.72
CA GLU A 59 37.96 -4.23 6.06
C GLU A 59 36.80 -4.98 6.72
N ILE A 60 37.14 -6.01 7.49
CA ILE A 60 36.18 -6.73 8.31
C ILE A 60 35.82 -5.85 9.49
N GLN A 61 34.53 -5.51 9.59
CA GLN A 61 33.98 -4.66 10.65
C GLN A 61 33.32 -5.48 11.78
N TYR A 62 32.87 -6.70 11.47
CA TYR A 62 32.22 -7.59 12.43
C TYR A 62 32.49 -9.06 12.06
N ARG A 63 32.57 -9.92 13.08
CA ARG A 63 32.70 -11.38 12.94
C ARG A 63 31.62 -12.04 13.77
N GLY A 64 30.84 -12.94 13.17
CA GLY A 64 29.79 -13.69 13.83
C GLY A 64 29.90 -15.19 13.59
N ALA A 65 29.38 -15.98 14.52
CA ALA A 65 29.22 -17.41 14.37
C ALA A 65 27.87 -17.72 13.69
N MET A 66 27.83 -18.81 12.94
CA MET A 66 26.61 -19.36 12.36
C MET A 66 25.99 -20.39 13.30
N GLN A 67 24.67 -20.42 13.36
CA GLN A 67 23.89 -21.40 14.11
C GLN A 67 23.00 -22.19 13.17
N LEU A 68 23.01 -23.51 13.25
CA LEU A 68 22.05 -24.36 12.54
C LEU A 68 20.64 -24.06 13.05
N THR A 69 19.74 -23.58 12.18
CA THR A 69 18.32 -23.33 12.51
C THR A 69 17.46 -24.53 12.20
N ALA A 70 17.75 -25.24 11.09
CA ALA A 70 17.09 -26.50 10.76
C ALA A 70 18.06 -27.42 10.01
N SER A 71 18.11 -28.70 10.37
CA SER A 71 18.91 -29.70 9.64
C SER A 71 18.28 -30.07 8.29
N LYS A 72 16.98 -29.93 8.16
CA LYS A 72 16.21 -29.99 6.92
C LYS A 72 14.92 -29.19 7.12
N ASP A 73 14.96 -27.96 6.68
CA ASP A 73 13.80 -27.08 6.74
C ASP A 73 12.69 -27.56 5.77
N PRO A 74 11.43 -27.74 6.21
CA PRO A 74 10.37 -28.27 5.37
C PRO A 74 9.99 -27.37 4.19
N ALA A 75 10.13 -26.05 4.31
CA ALA A 75 9.75 -25.10 3.26
C ALA A 75 10.87 -24.99 2.19
N THR A 76 12.12 -24.98 2.60
CA THR A 76 13.26 -24.86 1.67
C THR A 76 13.78 -26.20 1.15
N GLY A 77 13.55 -27.29 1.90
CA GLY A 77 14.07 -28.62 1.63
C GLY A 77 15.55 -28.81 1.98
N LEU A 78 16.19 -27.82 2.61
CA LEU A 78 17.63 -27.78 2.87
C LEU A 78 17.92 -27.55 4.37
N ALA A 79 19.18 -27.80 4.75
CA ALA A 79 19.70 -27.28 6.02
C ALA A 79 19.81 -25.76 5.94
N THR A 80 19.45 -25.08 7.04
CA THR A 80 19.49 -23.62 7.14
C THR A 80 20.32 -23.20 8.33
N TYR A 81 21.10 -22.15 8.14
CA TYR A 81 21.98 -21.57 9.16
C TYR A 81 21.68 -20.09 9.28
N ARG A 82 21.76 -19.54 10.50
CA ARG A 82 21.54 -18.13 10.78
C ARG A 82 22.74 -17.52 11.50
N GLY A 83 23.22 -16.39 11.00
CA GLY A 83 24.17 -15.52 11.65
C GLY A 83 23.47 -14.27 12.18
N ASP A 84 23.75 -13.91 13.43
CA ASP A 84 23.23 -12.73 14.08
C ASP A 84 24.30 -11.64 14.15
N PHE A 85 24.03 -10.46 13.58
CA PHE A 85 24.89 -9.29 13.66
C PHE A 85 24.13 -8.06 14.19
N SER A 86 23.10 -8.28 14.99
CA SER A 86 22.24 -7.24 15.58
C SER A 86 23.04 -6.23 16.41
N THR A 87 24.10 -6.67 17.07
CA THR A 87 24.99 -5.81 17.87
C THR A 87 25.90 -4.89 17.03
N PHE A 88 25.98 -5.12 15.72
CA PHE A 88 26.70 -4.25 14.79
C PHE A 88 25.79 -3.11 14.32
N THR A 89 25.94 -1.91 14.91
CA THR A 89 25.03 -0.76 14.71
C THR A 89 25.59 0.33 13.82
N ARG A 90 26.82 0.18 13.33
CA ARG A 90 27.50 1.20 12.52
C ARG A 90 26.82 1.37 11.18
N THR A 91 26.40 2.60 10.85
CA THR A 91 25.85 2.95 9.55
C THR A 91 26.91 2.89 8.45
N GLY A 92 26.50 2.50 7.25
CA GLY A 92 27.39 2.34 6.10
C GLY A 92 26.85 1.36 5.06
N THR A 93 27.70 1.03 4.08
CA THR A 93 27.41 0.03 3.05
C THR A 93 28.33 -1.17 3.20
N TYR A 94 27.74 -2.36 3.28
CA TYR A 94 28.45 -3.58 3.65
C TYR A 94 28.14 -4.73 2.70
N GLN A 95 28.92 -5.78 2.84
CA GLN A 95 28.67 -7.13 2.32
C GLN A 95 28.91 -8.16 3.41
N ILE A 96 28.20 -9.27 3.37
CA ILE A 96 28.57 -10.46 4.14
C ILE A 96 29.55 -11.29 3.30
N THR A 97 30.57 -11.84 3.96
CA THR A 97 31.44 -12.84 3.36
C THR A 97 31.69 -13.96 4.35
N THR A 98 32.14 -15.14 3.86
CA THR A 98 32.49 -16.30 4.66
C THR A 98 33.99 -16.60 4.57
N PRO A 99 34.54 -17.49 5.41
CA PRO A 99 35.92 -17.98 5.24
C PRO A 99 36.20 -18.59 3.87
N ASN A 100 35.16 -19.12 3.20
CA ASN A 100 35.25 -19.69 1.85
C ASN A 100 35.13 -18.65 0.73
N ASN A 101 35.07 -17.34 1.07
CA ASN A 101 34.92 -16.21 0.16
C ASN A 101 33.56 -16.15 -0.57
N ASP A 102 32.53 -16.84 -0.07
CA ASP A 102 31.16 -16.60 -0.52
C ASP A 102 30.75 -15.20 -0.10
N THR A 103 30.11 -14.45 -1.00
CA THR A 103 29.72 -13.07 -0.74
C THR A 103 28.22 -12.86 -0.94
N SER A 104 27.62 -11.96 -0.17
CA SER A 104 26.26 -11.47 -0.39
C SER A 104 26.22 -10.34 -1.42
N PHE A 105 25.01 -9.95 -1.82
CA PHE A 105 24.78 -8.60 -2.36
C PHE A 105 25.23 -7.53 -1.35
N SER A 106 25.48 -6.32 -1.85
CA SER A 106 25.72 -5.17 -0.96
C SER A 106 24.42 -4.73 -0.32
N PHE A 107 24.49 -4.33 0.94
CA PHE A 107 23.35 -3.78 1.68
C PHE A 107 23.78 -2.57 2.51
N SER A 108 22.81 -1.73 2.86
CA SER A 108 23.04 -0.57 3.72
C SER A 108 22.58 -0.84 5.15
N ILE A 109 23.29 -0.26 6.13
CA ILE A 109 22.77 -0.08 7.49
C ILE A 109 22.48 1.41 7.64
N SER A 110 21.20 1.78 7.74
CA SER A 110 20.77 3.19 7.80
C SER A 110 19.40 3.29 8.45
N ARG A 111 19.12 4.42 9.13
CA ARG A 111 17.78 4.74 9.66
C ARG A 111 16.75 5.01 8.56
N THR A 112 17.20 5.37 7.36
CA THR A 112 16.33 5.68 6.21
C THR A 112 16.21 4.52 5.22
N VAL A 113 16.63 3.32 5.60
CA VAL A 113 16.78 2.17 4.70
C VAL A 113 15.47 1.73 4.04
N TYR A 114 14.33 1.90 4.73
CA TYR A 114 13.02 1.52 4.20
C TYR A 114 12.22 2.66 3.55
N GLU A 115 12.76 3.88 3.54
CA GLU A 115 12.08 5.03 2.91
C GLU A 115 11.81 4.78 1.41
N SER A 116 12.84 4.31 0.69
CA SER A 116 12.69 4.00 -0.74
C SER A 116 11.74 2.83 -0.99
N VAL A 117 11.71 1.82 -0.10
CA VAL A 117 10.76 0.70 -0.18
C VAL A 117 9.34 1.22 -0.02
N TYR A 118 9.08 1.99 1.03
CA TYR A 118 7.78 2.61 1.28
C TYR A 118 7.30 3.48 0.10
N LYS A 119 8.15 4.45 -0.31
CA LYS A 119 7.77 5.40 -1.36
C LYS A 119 7.50 4.71 -2.70
N LYS A 120 8.31 3.73 -3.09
CA LYS A 120 8.07 2.96 -4.32
C LYS A 120 6.79 2.14 -4.23
N SER A 121 6.60 1.42 -3.12
CA SER A 121 5.41 0.56 -2.95
C SER A 121 4.12 1.38 -2.88
N MET A 122 4.13 2.53 -2.23
CA MET A 122 2.98 3.43 -2.20
C MET A 122 2.71 4.01 -3.60
N LYS A 123 3.75 4.42 -4.33
CA LYS A 123 3.62 4.91 -5.70
C LYS A 123 3.17 3.83 -6.69
N GLY A 124 3.30 2.55 -6.35
CA GLY A 124 2.74 1.43 -7.11
C GLY A 124 1.25 1.62 -7.40
N TYR A 125 0.48 2.15 -6.45
CA TYR A 125 -0.96 2.45 -6.62
C TYR A 125 -1.20 3.54 -7.66
N TYR A 126 -0.38 4.59 -7.71
CA TYR A 126 -0.46 5.61 -8.76
C TYR A 126 -0.33 5.00 -10.16
N PHE A 127 0.55 4.01 -10.33
CA PHE A 127 0.71 3.34 -11.61
C PHE A 127 -0.48 2.45 -11.99
N GLN A 128 -1.27 2.02 -11.01
CA GLN A 128 -2.52 1.26 -11.22
C GLN A 128 -3.75 2.16 -11.45
N ARG A 129 -3.65 3.48 -11.41
CA ARG A 129 -4.80 4.37 -11.64
C ARG A 129 -5.42 4.13 -13.01
N CYS A 130 -6.73 3.84 -13.03
CA CYS A 130 -7.58 3.73 -14.23
C CYS A 130 -8.23 5.07 -14.56
N GLY A 131 -8.64 5.31 -15.80
CA GLY A 131 -9.40 6.51 -16.20
C GLY A 131 -8.61 7.82 -16.17
N GLN A 132 -7.29 7.78 -16.04
CA GLN A 132 -6.40 8.92 -15.98
C GLN A 132 -5.16 8.71 -16.84
N ALA A 133 -4.63 9.80 -17.43
CA ALA A 133 -3.31 9.78 -18.05
C ALA A 133 -2.22 9.84 -16.97
N LEU A 134 -1.20 8.99 -17.07
CA LEU A 134 -0.02 9.07 -16.23
C LEU A 134 1.02 9.94 -16.94
N LEU A 135 1.19 11.18 -16.47
CA LEU A 135 2.05 12.16 -17.11
C LEU A 135 3.53 11.90 -16.78
N SER A 136 4.42 12.19 -17.72
CA SER A 136 5.86 11.94 -17.57
C SER A 136 6.50 12.67 -16.38
N GLN A 137 5.96 13.82 -15.97
CA GLN A 137 6.43 14.54 -14.78
C GLN A 137 6.26 13.72 -13.49
N ASN A 138 5.25 12.85 -13.41
CA ASN A 138 4.98 11.99 -12.25
C ASN A 138 5.40 10.53 -12.51
N ALA A 139 5.15 10.01 -13.72
CA ALA A 139 5.37 8.61 -14.06
C ALA A 139 6.76 8.34 -14.70
N GLY A 140 7.51 9.38 -15.06
CA GLY A 140 8.79 9.21 -15.75
C GLY A 140 8.63 8.47 -17.08
N VAL A 141 9.42 7.41 -17.26
CA VAL A 141 9.40 6.57 -18.48
C VAL A 141 8.14 5.72 -18.60
N TYR A 142 7.42 5.45 -17.51
CA TYR A 142 6.17 4.68 -17.48
C TYR A 142 4.91 5.54 -17.76
N ALA A 143 5.10 6.73 -18.34
CA ALA A 143 4.00 7.61 -18.72
C ALA A 143 3.10 6.94 -19.76
N ARG A 144 1.78 7.12 -19.64
CA ARG A 144 0.81 6.59 -20.58
C ARG A 144 -0.40 7.51 -20.77
N SER A 145 -1.06 7.36 -21.89
CA SER A 145 -2.31 8.06 -22.16
C SER A 145 -3.44 7.58 -21.24
N ILE A 146 -4.51 8.38 -21.18
CA ILE A 146 -5.74 8.01 -20.47
C ILE A 146 -6.31 6.69 -20.99
N CYS A 147 -6.88 5.88 -20.12
CA CYS A 147 -7.51 4.59 -20.43
C CYS A 147 -8.96 4.53 -19.92
N HIS A 148 -9.75 3.59 -20.44
CA HIS A 148 -11.07 3.17 -19.94
C HIS A 148 -12.02 4.33 -19.58
N THR A 149 -12.11 5.32 -20.46
CA THR A 149 -12.93 6.54 -20.24
C THR A 149 -14.43 6.28 -20.42
N ASN A 150 -14.82 5.09 -20.92
CA ASN A 150 -16.19 4.70 -21.20
C ASN A 150 -16.69 3.58 -20.24
N ASP A 151 -16.06 3.41 -19.08
CA ASP A 151 -16.55 2.52 -18.03
C ASP A 151 -17.87 3.05 -17.47
N GLY A 152 -18.98 2.30 -17.38
CA GLY A 152 -19.12 0.91 -17.82
C GLY A 152 -20.58 0.68 -18.24
N MET A 153 -20.74 -0.39 -19.01
CA MET A 153 -22.07 -0.86 -19.42
C MET A 153 -22.66 -1.77 -18.33
N TYR A 154 -23.94 -1.66 -18.07
CA TYR A 154 -24.58 -2.62 -17.15
C TYR A 154 -24.64 -4.01 -17.78
N HIS A 155 -24.04 -5.01 -17.08
CA HIS A 155 -24.23 -6.42 -17.45
C HIS A 155 -25.69 -6.83 -17.16
N SER A 156 -26.22 -7.78 -17.92
CA SER A 156 -27.62 -8.26 -17.77
C SER A 156 -27.96 -8.75 -16.37
N THR A 157 -26.97 -9.24 -15.60
CA THR A 157 -27.15 -9.67 -14.19
C THR A 157 -27.52 -8.54 -13.23
N THR A 158 -27.29 -7.29 -13.61
CA THR A 158 -27.71 -6.14 -12.78
C THR A 158 -29.20 -5.86 -12.82
N GLY A 159 -29.93 -6.41 -13.81
CA GLY A 159 -31.31 -6.04 -14.10
C GLY A 159 -31.48 -4.62 -14.66
N LYS A 160 -30.38 -3.90 -14.92
CA LYS A 160 -30.36 -2.55 -15.51
C LYS A 160 -29.93 -2.58 -16.96
N THR A 161 -30.18 -1.50 -17.69
CA THR A 161 -29.76 -1.31 -19.08
C THR A 161 -29.06 0.02 -19.26
N GLY A 162 -28.26 0.15 -20.32
CA GLY A 162 -27.47 1.34 -20.62
C GLY A 162 -26.13 1.35 -19.89
N THR A 163 -25.62 2.53 -19.58
CA THR A 163 -24.30 2.76 -18.98
C THR A 163 -24.39 3.61 -17.73
N ALA A 164 -23.41 3.47 -16.85
CA ALA A 164 -23.15 4.41 -15.77
C ALA A 164 -21.69 4.87 -15.82
N GLU A 165 -21.41 6.05 -15.32
CA GLU A 165 -20.06 6.58 -15.24
C GLU A 165 -19.35 5.92 -14.05
N THR A 166 -18.42 5.00 -14.35
CA THR A 166 -17.59 4.27 -13.38
C THR A 166 -16.10 4.32 -13.73
N THR A 167 -15.66 5.40 -14.40
CA THR A 167 -14.23 5.67 -14.66
C THR A 167 -13.49 6.00 -13.37
N GLY A 168 -12.18 5.84 -13.35
CA GLY A 168 -11.34 6.05 -12.16
C GLY A 168 -11.11 4.76 -11.37
N GLY A 169 -10.54 4.89 -10.18
CA GLY A 169 -10.10 3.78 -9.33
C GLY A 169 -8.82 3.12 -9.82
N TRP A 170 -8.44 2.01 -9.20
CA TRP A 170 -7.23 1.26 -9.53
C TRP A 170 -7.54 0.01 -10.34
N HIS A 171 -6.65 -0.34 -11.27
CA HIS A 171 -6.58 -1.70 -11.80
C HIS A 171 -6.17 -2.63 -10.65
N ASP A 172 -6.79 -3.78 -10.58
CA ASP A 172 -6.71 -4.69 -9.43
C ASP A 172 -5.35 -5.39 -9.27
N ALA A 173 -4.86 -5.96 -10.37
CA ALA A 173 -3.71 -6.84 -10.36
C ALA A 173 -2.90 -6.68 -11.66
N GLY A 174 -2.48 -7.78 -12.27
CA GLY A 174 -1.84 -7.79 -13.58
C GLY A 174 -2.78 -7.49 -14.74
N ASP A 175 -4.09 -7.49 -14.49
CA ASP A 175 -5.16 -7.17 -15.44
C ASP A 175 -5.71 -5.74 -15.24
N TYR A 176 -6.80 -5.42 -15.97
CA TYR A 176 -7.45 -4.11 -15.91
C TYR A 176 -8.81 -4.15 -15.19
N GLY A 177 -9.17 -5.27 -14.59
CA GLY A 177 -10.37 -5.40 -13.76
C GLY A 177 -10.34 -4.47 -12.55
N LYS A 178 -11.53 -4.09 -12.05
CA LYS A 178 -11.70 -3.31 -10.82
C LYS A 178 -12.73 -4.01 -9.95
N TYR A 179 -12.36 -4.33 -8.70
CA TYR A 179 -13.15 -5.19 -7.81
C TYR A 179 -13.28 -4.53 -6.43
N ILE A 180 -14.50 -4.40 -5.91
CA ILE A 180 -14.74 -3.73 -4.63
C ILE A 180 -14.09 -4.49 -3.45
N VAL A 181 -14.23 -5.82 -3.41
CA VAL A 181 -13.75 -6.61 -2.26
C VAL A 181 -12.22 -6.57 -2.13
N ASN A 182 -11.50 -6.70 -3.24
CA ASN A 182 -10.05 -6.69 -3.21
C ASN A 182 -9.47 -5.28 -2.98
N ALA A 183 -10.07 -4.27 -3.60
CA ALA A 183 -9.73 -2.88 -3.33
C ALA A 183 -10.16 -2.45 -1.90
N GLY A 184 -11.26 -3.03 -1.37
CA GLY A 184 -11.77 -2.76 -0.02
C GLY A 184 -10.76 -3.06 1.07
N ILE A 185 -10.23 -4.28 1.10
CA ILE A 185 -9.17 -4.64 2.07
C ILE A 185 -7.90 -3.80 1.86
N SER A 186 -7.57 -3.44 0.61
CA SER A 186 -6.41 -2.60 0.29
C SER A 186 -6.57 -1.20 0.88
N VAL A 187 -7.69 -0.54 0.59
CA VAL A 187 -8.06 0.78 1.13
C VAL A 187 -8.09 0.76 2.65
N GLY A 188 -8.76 -0.24 3.26
CA GLY A 188 -8.84 -0.37 4.71
C GLY A 188 -7.47 -0.49 5.37
N THR A 189 -6.58 -1.31 4.81
CA THR A 189 -5.21 -1.49 5.31
C THR A 189 -4.38 -0.21 5.23
N LEU A 190 -4.45 0.52 4.10
CA LEU A 190 -3.76 1.80 3.92
C LEU A 190 -4.31 2.89 4.87
N LEU A 191 -5.62 2.94 5.05
CA LEU A 191 -6.26 3.86 5.99
C LEU A 191 -5.86 3.54 7.45
N TYR A 192 -5.77 2.27 7.84
CA TYR A 192 -5.24 1.90 9.17
C TYR A 192 -3.77 2.28 9.33
N ALA A 193 -2.94 2.11 8.31
CA ALA A 193 -1.54 2.54 8.36
C ALA A 193 -1.45 4.02 8.75
N TYR A 194 -2.19 4.89 8.08
CA TYR A 194 -2.23 6.30 8.38
C TYR A 194 -2.89 6.59 9.75
N GLU A 195 -4.06 6.02 10.03
CA GLU A 195 -4.82 6.33 11.24
C GLU A 195 -4.08 5.95 12.52
N LEU A 196 -3.43 4.79 12.53
CA LEU A 196 -2.73 4.27 13.70
C LEU A 196 -1.34 4.89 13.89
N PHE A 197 -0.66 5.22 12.79
CA PHE A 197 0.71 5.72 12.81
C PHE A 197 0.89 6.98 11.94
N PRO A 198 0.12 8.06 12.14
CA PRO A 198 0.11 9.21 11.21
C PRO A 198 1.50 9.84 11.03
N GLY A 199 2.35 9.83 12.07
CA GLY A 199 3.72 10.34 11.99
C GLY A 199 4.65 9.52 11.08
N LYS A 200 4.28 8.29 10.75
CA LYS A 200 5.03 7.41 9.83
C LYS A 200 4.57 7.55 8.37
N PHE A 201 3.33 7.98 8.14
CA PHE A 201 2.66 7.98 6.84
C PHE A 201 2.27 9.38 6.35
N SER A 202 2.91 10.43 6.87
CA SER A 202 2.61 11.83 6.52
C SER A 202 3.47 12.38 5.37
N TYR A 203 3.99 11.53 4.48
CA TYR A 203 4.70 11.97 3.27
C TYR A 203 3.77 12.67 2.30
N ASP A 204 4.24 13.78 1.74
CA ASP A 204 3.57 14.59 0.71
C ASP A 204 4.55 14.89 -0.45
N ASP A 205 5.40 13.88 -0.79
CA ASP A 205 6.50 13.99 -1.75
C ASP A 205 6.72 12.71 -2.59
N LEU A 206 5.68 11.87 -2.75
CA LEU A 206 5.75 10.67 -3.60
C LEU A 206 5.83 10.99 -5.10
N ASN A 207 5.69 12.27 -5.45
CA ASN A 207 5.62 12.72 -6.83
C ASN A 207 4.44 12.07 -7.59
N ILE A 208 3.26 12.10 -6.98
CA ILE A 208 1.96 11.92 -7.63
C ILE A 208 1.38 13.30 -7.98
N PRO A 209 0.32 13.42 -8.80
CA PRO A 209 -0.23 14.73 -9.18
C PRO A 209 -0.65 15.62 -8.00
N GLU A 210 -1.04 15.01 -6.90
CA GLU A 210 -1.54 15.66 -5.69
C GLU A 210 -0.41 16.05 -4.72
N SER A 211 0.80 15.47 -4.84
CA SER A 211 1.92 15.73 -3.92
C SER A 211 2.18 17.22 -3.74
N GLY A 212 2.39 17.64 -2.50
CA GLY A 212 2.62 19.03 -2.13
C GLY A 212 1.35 19.82 -1.79
N ASN A 213 0.18 19.17 -1.68
CA ASN A 213 -1.10 19.81 -1.36
C ASN A 213 -1.38 19.92 0.15
N SER A 214 -0.49 19.43 1.01
CA SER A 214 -0.62 19.35 2.46
C SER A 214 -1.59 18.27 2.97
N ILE A 215 -1.99 17.36 2.10
CA ILE A 215 -2.62 16.09 2.46
C ILE A 215 -1.57 14.99 2.28
N PRO A 216 -1.42 14.04 3.19
CA PRO A 216 -0.52 12.91 2.97
C PRO A 216 -0.85 12.16 1.68
N ASP A 217 0.16 11.91 0.85
CA ASP A 217 -0.02 11.26 -0.46
C ASP A 217 -0.70 9.87 -0.37
N ILE A 218 -0.56 9.16 0.76
CA ILE A 218 -1.31 7.92 1.01
C ILE A 218 -2.82 8.18 1.04
N LEU A 219 -3.26 9.32 1.58
CA LEU A 219 -4.67 9.69 1.60
C LEU A 219 -5.13 10.17 0.23
N ASP A 220 -4.30 10.93 -0.50
CA ASP A 220 -4.64 11.35 -1.87
C ASP A 220 -4.83 10.13 -2.79
N GLU A 221 -3.93 9.14 -2.68
CA GLU A 221 -4.03 7.93 -3.48
C GLU A 221 -5.25 7.08 -3.10
N VAL A 222 -5.52 6.91 -1.79
CA VAL A 222 -6.73 6.22 -1.31
C VAL A 222 -8.00 6.96 -1.71
N ARG A 223 -7.99 8.30 -1.73
CA ARG A 223 -9.14 9.09 -2.21
C ARG A 223 -9.47 8.78 -3.65
N TYR A 224 -8.46 8.59 -4.51
CA TYR A 224 -8.66 8.25 -5.91
C TYR A 224 -9.50 6.97 -6.07
N GLU A 225 -9.25 5.96 -5.25
CA GLU A 225 -10.04 4.73 -5.23
C GLU A 225 -11.43 4.93 -4.59
N LEU A 226 -11.52 5.64 -3.48
CA LEU A 226 -12.79 5.92 -2.82
C LEU A 226 -13.77 6.72 -3.70
N GLU A 227 -13.27 7.61 -4.56
CA GLU A 227 -14.10 8.32 -5.54
C GLU A 227 -14.71 7.36 -6.58
N TRP A 228 -13.98 6.31 -6.97
CA TRP A 228 -14.55 5.23 -7.78
C TRP A 228 -15.55 4.37 -6.99
N PHE A 229 -15.24 4.01 -5.75
CA PHE A 229 -16.19 3.29 -4.87
C PHE A 229 -17.55 3.98 -4.82
N LEU A 230 -17.56 5.30 -4.63
CA LEU A 230 -18.79 6.07 -4.56
C LEU A 230 -19.63 6.02 -5.86
N LYS A 231 -19.02 5.76 -7.02
CA LYS A 231 -19.71 5.54 -8.29
C LYS A 231 -20.31 4.14 -8.40
N MET A 232 -19.79 3.19 -7.64
CA MET A 232 -20.26 1.80 -7.64
C MET A 232 -21.50 1.58 -6.75
N GLN A 233 -21.92 2.58 -5.97
CA GLN A 233 -23.11 2.49 -5.14
C GLN A 233 -24.36 2.86 -5.94
N ASP A 234 -25.38 1.98 -5.92
CA ASP A 234 -26.71 2.31 -6.37
C ASP A 234 -27.44 3.13 -5.29
N THR A 235 -27.57 4.43 -5.50
CA THR A 235 -28.17 5.34 -4.53
C THR A 235 -29.67 5.10 -4.31
N SER A 236 -30.33 4.30 -5.13
CA SER A 236 -31.76 4.00 -4.98
C SER A 236 -32.05 3.05 -3.82
N ASP A 237 -31.14 2.12 -3.51
CA ASP A 237 -31.28 1.14 -2.42
C ASP A 237 -30.04 1.01 -1.53
N GLY A 238 -28.91 1.59 -1.92
CA GLY A 238 -27.65 1.56 -1.19
C GLY A 238 -26.75 0.37 -1.50
N GLY A 239 -27.22 -0.57 -2.31
CA GLY A 239 -26.42 -1.74 -2.72
C GLY A 239 -25.23 -1.34 -3.58
N VAL A 240 -24.17 -2.13 -3.54
CA VAL A 240 -22.91 -1.86 -4.23
C VAL A 240 -22.69 -2.89 -5.33
N PHE A 241 -22.41 -2.42 -6.54
CA PHE A 241 -22.03 -3.27 -7.66
C PHE A 241 -20.65 -3.87 -7.41
N PHE A 242 -20.48 -5.15 -7.78
CA PHE A 242 -19.35 -5.95 -7.34
C PHE A 242 -18.03 -5.58 -8.03
N LYS A 243 -18.08 -5.42 -9.36
CA LYS A 243 -16.89 -5.16 -10.19
C LYS A 243 -17.21 -4.44 -11.49
N VAL A 244 -16.16 -3.87 -12.10
CA VAL A 244 -16.16 -3.40 -13.49
C VAL A 244 -15.04 -4.11 -14.25
N THR A 245 -15.37 -5.01 -15.17
CA THR A 245 -14.41 -5.79 -15.95
C THR A 245 -14.92 -6.05 -17.35
N THR A 246 -14.02 -6.41 -18.28
CA THR A 246 -14.37 -7.12 -19.50
C THR A 246 -14.93 -8.50 -19.18
N GLU A 247 -15.55 -9.20 -20.15
CA GLU A 247 -16.00 -10.59 -19.95
C GLU A 247 -14.81 -11.56 -19.85
N ASN A 248 -13.73 -11.31 -20.58
CA ASN A 248 -12.51 -12.10 -20.56
C ASN A 248 -11.31 -11.20 -20.30
N PHE A 249 -10.24 -11.76 -19.78
CA PHE A 249 -8.99 -11.03 -19.59
C PHE A 249 -8.43 -10.57 -20.95
N ASP A 250 -7.96 -9.33 -20.97
CA ASP A 250 -7.33 -8.71 -22.12
C ASP A 250 -5.96 -9.35 -22.42
N ALA A 251 -5.48 -9.16 -23.63
CA ALA A 251 -4.13 -9.54 -24.00
C ALA A 251 -3.08 -8.70 -23.21
N PHE A 252 -1.81 -9.06 -23.34
CA PHE A 252 -0.72 -8.19 -22.89
C PHE A 252 -0.60 -7.00 -23.86
N GLU A 253 -1.32 -5.95 -23.55
CA GLU A 253 -1.33 -4.66 -24.25
C GLU A 253 -1.48 -3.52 -23.25
N MET A 254 -1.16 -2.30 -23.69
CA MET A 254 -1.28 -1.11 -22.81
C MET A 254 -2.75 -0.76 -22.56
N PRO A 255 -3.12 -0.26 -21.35
CA PRO A 255 -4.53 -0.05 -20.99
C PRO A 255 -5.23 1.02 -21.83
N ASN A 256 -4.50 1.91 -22.47
CA ASN A 256 -5.06 2.92 -23.39
C ASN A 256 -5.34 2.37 -24.80
N ILE A 257 -4.94 1.14 -25.08
CA ILE A 257 -5.22 0.43 -26.34
C ILE A 257 -6.39 -0.52 -26.15
N ASP A 258 -6.62 -1.04 -24.94
CA ASP A 258 -7.79 -1.83 -24.60
C ASP A 258 -9.08 -1.02 -24.84
N VAL A 259 -9.88 -1.51 -25.79
CA VAL A 259 -11.16 -0.91 -26.20
C VAL A 259 -12.33 -1.87 -25.96
N ALA A 260 -12.08 -2.99 -25.29
CA ALA A 260 -13.10 -3.98 -25.00
C ALA A 260 -14.20 -3.38 -24.09
N THR A 261 -15.44 -3.85 -24.30
CA THR A 261 -16.56 -3.39 -23.46
C THR A 261 -16.39 -3.85 -22.04
N ARG A 262 -16.42 -2.91 -21.09
CA ARG A 262 -16.30 -3.18 -19.68
C ARG A 262 -17.68 -3.10 -19.01
N TYR A 263 -18.01 -4.13 -18.23
CA TYR A 263 -19.32 -4.32 -17.66
C TYR A 263 -19.33 -4.11 -16.16
N ILE A 264 -20.37 -3.42 -15.68
CA ILE A 264 -20.75 -3.36 -14.27
C ILE A 264 -21.55 -4.61 -13.96
N TYR A 265 -21.09 -5.43 -13.01
CA TYR A 265 -21.77 -6.67 -12.62
C TYR A 265 -22.72 -6.46 -11.44
N GLN A 266 -23.56 -7.48 -11.16
CA GLN A 266 -24.57 -7.44 -10.10
C GLN A 266 -24.02 -6.98 -8.74
N LYS A 267 -24.92 -6.52 -7.89
CA LYS A 267 -24.61 -6.16 -6.49
C LYS A 267 -24.23 -7.39 -5.67
N SER A 268 -23.38 -7.16 -4.65
CA SER A 268 -23.03 -8.17 -3.66
C SER A 268 -23.10 -7.59 -2.25
N SER A 269 -23.50 -8.40 -1.28
CA SER A 269 -23.47 -8.00 0.13
C SER A 269 -22.06 -7.96 0.70
N THR A 270 -21.13 -8.80 0.21
CA THR A 270 -19.69 -8.70 0.55
C THR A 270 -19.13 -7.35 0.10
N ALA A 271 -19.33 -6.97 -1.17
CA ALA A 271 -18.93 -5.65 -1.66
C ALA A 271 -19.62 -4.50 -0.89
N ALA A 272 -20.88 -4.64 -0.51
CA ALA A 272 -21.59 -3.62 0.27
C ALA A 272 -21.02 -3.48 1.70
N GLY A 273 -20.57 -4.59 2.30
CA GLY A 273 -19.93 -4.59 3.62
C GLY A 273 -18.58 -3.91 3.61
N ASP A 274 -17.68 -4.31 2.71
CA ASP A 274 -16.37 -3.67 2.53
C ASP A 274 -16.50 -2.19 2.21
N PHE A 275 -17.39 -1.85 1.27
CA PHE A 275 -17.69 -0.47 0.94
C PHE A 275 -18.14 0.33 2.16
N ALA A 276 -19.08 -0.21 2.96
CA ALA A 276 -19.58 0.46 4.16
C ALA A 276 -18.48 0.67 5.19
N ALA A 277 -17.58 -0.32 5.37
CA ALA A 277 -16.47 -0.23 6.29
C ALA A 277 -15.48 0.87 5.88
N VAL A 278 -14.92 0.81 4.66
CA VAL A 278 -13.88 1.75 4.25
C VAL A 278 -14.40 3.17 4.06
N THR A 279 -15.68 3.36 3.66
CA THR A 279 -16.27 4.69 3.56
C THR A 279 -16.62 5.27 4.93
N ALA A 280 -16.95 4.46 5.96
CA ALA A 280 -17.05 4.93 7.34
C ALA A 280 -15.69 5.36 7.89
N GLN A 281 -14.65 4.56 7.65
CA GLN A 281 -13.26 4.87 8.02
C GLN A 281 -12.81 6.18 7.36
N ALA A 282 -13.04 6.34 6.06
CA ALA A 282 -12.77 7.59 5.33
C ALA A 282 -13.53 8.78 5.92
N GLY A 283 -14.79 8.60 6.33
CA GLY A 283 -15.62 9.64 6.95
C GLY A 283 -15.01 10.28 8.19
N ARG A 284 -14.19 9.54 8.97
CA ARG A 284 -13.47 10.10 10.12
C ARG A 284 -12.08 10.61 9.77
N ILE A 285 -11.34 9.88 8.91
CA ILE A 285 -9.94 10.19 8.59
C ILE A 285 -9.83 11.46 7.73
N TYR A 286 -10.71 11.64 6.73
CA TYR A 286 -10.68 12.82 5.87
C TYR A 286 -11.33 14.06 6.50
N LYS A 287 -12.04 13.93 7.61
CA LYS A 287 -12.73 15.07 8.25
C LYS A 287 -11.84 16.29 8.53
N PRO A 288 -10.56 16.14 8.96
CA PRO A 288 -9.66 17.29 9.15
C PRO A 288 -9.21 17.95 7.84
N PHE A 289 -9.26 17.24 6.70
CA PHE A 289 -8.74 17.69 5.42
C PHE A 289 -9.84 18.18 4.48
N ASP A 290 -10.95 17.43 4.38
CA ASP A 290 -12.10 17.73 3.52
C ASP A 290 -13.39 17.22 4.16
N THR A 291 -14.09 18.13 4.86
CA THR A 291 -15.35 17.80 5.55
C THR A 291 -16.48 17.42 4.60
N ALA A 292 -16.48 17.93 3.36
CA ALA A 292 -17.50 17.60 2.37
C ALA A 292 -17.31 16.16 1.87
N PHE A 293 -16.08 15.79 1.52
CA PHE A 293 -15.75 14.41 1.12
C PHE A 293 -15.98 13.42 2.27
N ALA A 294 -15.53 13.75 3.48
CA ALA A 294 -15.78 12.95 4.68
C ALA A 294 -17.26 12.68 4.91
N SER A 295 -18.11 13.72 4.79
CA SER A 295 -19.55 13.60 4.93
C SER A 295 -20.18 12.77 3.82
N LYS A 296 -19.69 12.91 2.58
CA LYS A 296 -20.14 12.09 1.43
C LYS A 296 -19.85 10.61 1.68
N CYS A 297 -18.64 10.27 2.13
CA CYS A 297 -18.24 8.90 2.45
C CYS A 297 -19.11 8.32 3.59
N LEU A 298 -19.29 9.04 4.70
CA LEU A 298 -20.09 8.55 5.82
C LEU A 298 -21.57 8.35 5.45
N ASN A 299 -22.15 9.23 4.62
CA ASN A 299 -23.51 9.06 4.14
C ASN A 299 -23.67 7.84 3.24
N ALA A 300 -22.68 7.61 2.36
CA ALA A 300 -22.65 6.42 1.51
C ALA A 300 -22.51 5.12 2.33
N SER A 301 -21.65 5.11 3.35
CA SER A 301 -21.52 4.01 4.30
C SER A 301 -22.85 3.66 4.99
N ARG A 302 -23.55 4.68 5.51
CA ARG A 302 -24.87 4.48 6.14
C ARG A 302 -25.92 3.92 5.18
N LEU A 303 -25.86 4.32 3.92
CA LEU A 303 -26.79 3.84 2.90
C LEU A 303 -26.48 2.37 2.56
N ALA A 304 -25.21 1.98 2.44
CA ALA A 304 -24.79 0.59 2.24
C ALA A 304 -25.17 -0.29 3.45
N TRP A 305 -25.03 0.23 4.67
CA TRP A 305 -25.48 -0.48 5.86
C TRP A 305 -27.00 -0.74 5.85
N LYS A 306 -27.80 0.22 5.43
CA LYS A 306 -29.26 0.02 5.26
C LYS A 306 -29.58 -1.07 4.24
N TYR A 307 -28.83 -1.14 3.16
CA TYR A 307 -28.95 -2.23 2.19
C TYR A 307 -28.65 -3.59 2.85
N LEU A 308 -27.58 -3.70 3.63
CA LEU A 308 -27.25 -4.92 4.36
C LEU A 308 -28.35 -5.32 5.37
N GLN A 309 -28.94 -4.35 6.07
CA GLN A 309 -30.07 -4.61 6.99
C GLN A 309 -31.33 -5.08 6.25
N ALA A 310 -31.62 -4.53 5.07
CA ALA A 310 -32.74 -4.95 4.24
C ALA A 310 -32.54 -6.32 3.61
N ASN A 311 -31.29 -6.78 3.50
CA ASN A 311 -30.88 -8.06 2.94
C ASN A 311 -30.07 -8.83 3.99
N PRO A 312 -30.72 -9.46 4.98
CA PRO A 312 -30.01 -10.15 6.08
C PRO A 312 -29.27 -11.42 5.67
N SER A 313 -29.61 -11.99 4.50
CA SER A 313 -28.88 -13.11 3.90
C SER A 313 -27.93 -12.61 2.83
N ILE A 314 -26.91 -13.41 2.53
CA ILE A 314 -25.91 -13.09 1.49
C ILE A 314 -26.57 -12.82 0.13
N VAL A 315 -26.11 -11.77 -0.54
CA VAL A 315 -26.55 -11.36 -1.88
C VAL A 315 -25.34 -11.38 -2.82
N PRO A 316 -25.47 -11.98 -4.01
CA PRO A 316 -26.56 -12.89 -4.43
C PRO A 316 -26.56 -14.18 -3.61
N THR A 317 -27.66 -14.92 -3.62
CA THR A 317 -27.75 -16.20 -2.89
C THR A 317 -26.60 -17.14 -3.24
N GLY A 318 -25.85 -17.56 -2.24
CA GLY A 318 -24.64 -18.39 -2.39
C GLY A 318 -23.38 -17.61 -2.75
N GLY A 319 -23.41 -16.28 -2.60
CA GLY A 319 -22.30 -15.38 -2.88
C GLY A 319 -22.17 -14.99 -4.36
N PHE A 320 -21.28 -14.03 -4.64
CA PHE A 320 -21.03 -13.60 -6.01
C PHE A 320 -20.39 -14.76 -6.82
N LYS A 321 -20.88 -14.92 -8.04
CA LYS A 321 -20.30 -15.83 -9.05
C LYS A 321 -20.33 -15.17 -10.41
N ASN A 322 -19.29 -15.43 -11.18
CA ASN A 322 -19.24 -15.00 -12.57
C ASN A 322 -20.42 -15.60 -13.36
N PRO A 323 -21.16 -14.78 -14.10
CA PRO A 323 -22.16 -15.31 -15.02
C PRO A 323 -21.49 -16.10 -16.16
N SER A 324 -22.28 -16.95 -16.81
CA SER A 324 -21.79 -17.70 -17.97
C SER A 324 -21.23 -16.75 -19.05
N GLY A 325 -20.02 -17.05 -19.54
CA GLY A 325 -19.31 -16.23 -20.51
C GLY A 325 -18.30 -15.26 -19.89
N THR A 326 -18.31 -15.08 -18.58
CA THR A 326 -17.33 -14.23 -17.88
C THR A 326 -16.22 -15.07 -17.29
N GLY A 327 -14.97 -14.79 -17.68
CA GLY A 327 -13.76 -15.47 -17.21
C GLY A 327 -12.78 -14.60 -16.42
N THR A 328 -13.10 -13.30 -16.18
CA THR A 328 -12.27 -12.42 -15.33
C THR A 328 -12.44 -12.77 -13.85
N GLY A 329 -11.58 -12.23 -12.96
CA GLY A 329 -11.58 -12.57 -11.54
C GLY A 329 -12.97 -12.70 -10.93
N GLU A 330 -13.24 -13.82 -10.28
CA GLU A 330 -14.54 -14.06 -9.63
C GLU A 330 -14.60 -13.46 -8.25
N TYR A 331 -13.52 -13.59 -7.45
CA TYR A 331 -13.49 -13.17 -6.04
C TYR A 331 -14.75 -13.58 -5.27
N GLY A 332 -15.19 -14.82 -5.54
CA GLY A 332 -16.42 -15.38 -4.97
C GLY A 332 -16.28 -15.68 -3.49
N ASP A 333 -17.22 -15.19 -2.70
CA ASP A 333 -17.35 -15.47 -1.29
C ASP A 333 -18.79 -15.86 -0.96
N ASN A 334 -18.98 -16.84 -0.11
CA ASN A 334 -20.29 -17.36 0.29
C ASN A 334 -20.67 -17.03 1.74
N ASP A 335 -19.84 -16.22 2.42
CA ASP A 335 -20.07 -15.68 3.76
C ASP A 335 -19.85 -14.16 3.75
N ASP A 336 -20.81 -13.38 4.17
CA ASP A 336 -20.70 -11.91 4.28
C ASP A 336 -20.73 -11.44 5.74
N SER A 337 -20.57 -12.39 6.69
CA SER A 337 -20.68 -12.10 8.12
C SER A 337 -19.54 -11.23 8.64
N ASP A 338 -18.37 -11.36 8.08
CA ASP A 338 -17.19 -10.61 8.48
C ASP A 338 -17.13 -9.23 7.85
N GLU A 339 -17.60 -9.03 6.61
CA GLU A 339 -17.76 -7.70 6.04
C GLU A 339 -18.85 -6.89 6.76
N ARG A 340 -19.97 -7.54 7.14
CA ARG A 340 -20.98 -6.91 7.99
C ARG A 340 -20.44 -6.53 9.35
N LEU A 341 -19.62 -7.38 9.95
CA LEU A 341 -18.96 -7.10 11.22
C LEU A 341 -17.99 -5.93 11.10
N TRP A 342 -17.21 -5.89 10.01
CA TRP A 342 -16.28 -4.80 9.75
C TRP A 342 -17.01 -3.48 9.52
N ALA A 343 -18.05 -3.47 8.70
CA ALA A 343 -18.93 -2.32 8.50
C ALA A 343 -19.52 -1.78 9.82
N ALA A 344 -20.03 -2.69 10.67
CA ALA A 344 -20.57 -2.30 11.97
C ALA A 344 -19.51 -1.72 12.91
N ALA A 345 -18.31 -2.32 12.95
CA ALA A 345 -17.19 -1.83 13.74
C ALA A 345 -16.78 -0.42 13.31
N GLU A 346 -16.58 -0.21 12.01
CA GLU A 346 -16.15 1.07 11.46
C GLU A 346 -17.18 2.18 11.60
N LEU A 347 -18.45 1.86 11.36
CA LEU A 347 -19.57 2.78 11.59
C LEU A 347 -19.66 3.16 13.07
N TYR A 348 -19.52 2.21 14.00
CA TYR A 348 -19.51 2.51 15.43
C TYR A 348 -18.31 3.39 15.81
N VAL A 349 -17.10 3.04 15.38
CA VAL A 349 -15.89 3.82 15.68
C VAL A 349 -16.00 5.25 15.15
N THR A 350 -16.65 5.43 14.01
CA THR A 350 -16.82 6.75 13.37
C THR A 350 -17.93 7.58 14.00
N THR A 351 -19.07 6.96 14.36
CA THR A 351 -20.28 7.70 14.76
C THR A 351 -20.59 7.64 16.25
N GLY A 352 -20.18 6.56 16.93
CA GLY A 352 -20.56 6.27 18.31
C GLY A 352 -22.02 5.78 18.48
N GLU A 353 -22.74 5.49 17.38
CA GLU A 353 -24.15 5.11 17.43
C GLU A 353 -24.36 3.69 17.97
N ASP A 354 -25.26 3.54 18.94
CA ASP A 354 -25.52 2.26 19.64
C ASP A 354 -26.03 1.14 18.73
N ALA A 355 -26.67 1.46 17.61
CA ALA A 355 -27.17 0.46 16.67
C ALA A 355 -26.02 -0.38 16.10
N TYR A 356 -24.92 0.25 15.67
CA TYR A 356 -23.75 -0.41 15.15
C TYR A 356 -22.98 -1.15 16.25
N HIS A 357 -22.87 -0.52 17.42
CA HIS A 357 -22.23 -1.13 18.59
C HIS A 357 -22.96 -2.41 19.03
N SER A 358 -24.27 -2.39 19.04
CA SER A 358 -25.10 -3.55 19.39
C SER A 358 -24.90 -4.71 18.41
N TYR A 359 -24.83 -4.42 17.10
CA TYR A 359 -24.53 -5.42 16.10
C TYR A 359 -23.14 -6.04 16.33
N PHE A 360 -22.12 -5.20 16.49
CA PHE A 360 -20.76 -5.67 16.75
C PHE A 360 -20.68 -6.55 18.00
N LYS A 361 -21.29 -6.11 19.11
CA LYS A 361 -21.31 -6.89 20.36
C LYS A 361 -22.01 -8.25 20.22
N ALA A 362 -23.03 -8.32 19.38
CA ALA A 362 -23.75 -9.56 19.16
C ALA A 362 -22.96 -10.57 18.31
N HIS A 363 -22.05 -10.10 17.43
CA HIS A 363 -21.45 -10.95 16.37
C HIS A 363 -19.92 -11.02 16.40
N TYR A 364 -19.22 -10.26 17.27
CA TYR A 364 -17.75 -10.22 17.26
C TYR A 364 -17.08 -11.57 17.48
N ASN A 365 -17.75 -12.52 18.14
CA ASN A 365 -17.25 -13.83 18.49
C ASN A 365 -18.09 -15.00 17.94
N ASP A 366 -18.92 -14.76 16.92
CA ASP A 366 -19.66 -15.83 16.21
C ASP A 366 -18.71 -16.83 15.55
N GLN A 367 -17.50 -16.38 15.22
CA GLN A 367 -16.36 -17.20 14.80
C GLN A 367 -15.14 -16.86 15.68
N SER A 368 -14.09 -17.68 15.56
CA SER A 368 -12.87 -17.48 16.34
C SER A 368 -12.25 -16.09 16.10
N VAL A 369 -11.94 -15.39 17.19
CA VAL A 369 -11.29 -14.08 17.17
C VAL A 369 -9.81 -14.26 16.88
N PHE A 370 -9.30 -13.61 15.84
CA PHE A 370 -7.91 -13.71 15.37
C PHE A 370 -7.44 -15.18 15.20
N SER A 371 -8.10 -15.94 14.36
CA SER A 371 -7.75 -17.34 14.08
C SER A 371 -6.92 -17.53 12.81
N SER A 372 -6.91 -16.53 11.93
CA SER A 372 -6.20 -16.53 10.66
C SER A 372 -5.74 -15.11 10.30
N THR A 373 -4.82 -15.01 9.34
CA THR A 373 -4.49 -13.72 8.72
C THR A 373 -5.64 -13.25 7.83
N MET A 374 -5.70 -11.94 7.58
CA MET A 374 -6.71 -11.34 6.69
C MET A 374 -6.35 -11.55 5.22
N GLY A 375 -7.37 -11.56 4.40
CA GLY A 375 -7.34 -11.59 2.93
C GLY A 375 -8.66 -11.06 2.40
N TRP A 376 -8.82 -10.93 1.08
CA TRP A 376 -10.07 -10.44 0.49
C TRP A 376 -11.32 -11.28 0.87
N PRO A 377 -11.24 -12.61 1.08
CA PRO A 377 -12.40 -13.39 1.48
C PRO A 377 -12.52 -13.53 3.01
N TYR A 378 -11.70 -12.86 3.80
CA TYR A 378 -11.70 -12.94 5.25
C TYR A 378 -11.20 -11.63 5.87
N VAL A 379 -12.10 -10.70 6.08
CA VAL A 379 -11.82 -9.36 6.62
C VAL A 379 -12.12 -9.22 8.11
N ARG A 380 -12.56 -10.27 8.78
CA ARG A 380 -12.91 -10.28 10.21
C ARG A 380 -11.83 -9.69 11.12
N PRO A 381 -10.51 -9.95 10.92
CA PRO A 381 -9.48 -9.30 11.73
C PRO A 381 -9.51 -7.78 11.65
N LEU A 382 -9.91 -7.18 10.52
CA LEU A 382 -10.03 -5.72 10.37
C LEU A 382 -11.16 -5.17 11.25
N ALA A 383 -12.29 -5.88 11.38
CA ALA A 383 -13.36 -5.51 12.30
C ALA A 383 -12.87 -5.48 13.77
N HIS A 384 -12.09 -6.49 14.14
CA HIS A 384 -11.53 -6.58 15.49
C HIS A 384 -10.48 -5.49 15.75
N ILE A 385 -9.62 -5.18 14.74
CA ILE A 385 -8.65 -4.07 14.79
C ILE A 385 -9.39 -2.74 14.95
N ALA A 386 -10.43 -2.47 14.15
CA ALA A 386 -11.24 -1.27 14.26
C ALA A 386 -11.74 -1.06 15.69
N TYR A 387 -12.36 -2.08 16.26
CA TYR A 387 -12.92 -1.99 17.60
C TYR A 387 -11.84 -1.88 18.69
N LEU A 388 -10.75 -2.66 18.57
CA LEU A 388 -9.66 -2.68 19.54
C LEU A 388 -8.90 -1.34 19.57
N MET A 389 -8.56 -0.80 18.40
CA MET A 389 -7.74 0.40 18.24
C MET A 389 -8.55 1.70 18.20
N GLY A 390 -9.87 1.61 17.96
CA GLY A 390 -10.76 2.76 17.87
C GLY A 390 -10.76 3.64 19.13
N LYS A 391 -11.16 4.89 19.00
CA LYS A 391 -11.10 5.92 20.08
C LYS A 391 -12.45 6.20 20.75
N GLN A 392 -13.52 5.46 20.42
CA GLN A 392 -14.83 5.67 21.06
C GLN A 392 -14.77 5.39 22.57
N PRO A 393 -15.21 6.32 23.43
CA PRO A 393 -15.06 6.20 24.90
C PRO A 393 -15.91 5.08 25.50
N ASN A 394 -17.07 4.75 24.88
CA ASN A 394 -18.05 3.81 25.40
C ASN A 394 -17.87 2.37 24.87
N ARG A 395 -16.66 2.00 24.39
CA ARG A 395 -16.38 0.63 24.00
C ARG A 395 -16.45 -0.31 25.21
N ASP A 396 -17.03 -1.49 25.01
CA ASP A 396 -17.12 -2.52 26.04
C ASP A 396 -15.72 -3.02 26.45
N GLN A 397 -15.35 -2.84 27.71
CA GLN A 397 -14.02 -3.19 28.22
C GLN A 397 -13.77 -4.70 28.23
N THR A 398 -14.84 -5.52 28.41
CA THR A 398 -14.73 -6.98 28.36
C THR A 398 -14.38 -7.44 26.95
N ILE A 399 -15.04 -6.87 25.95
CA ILE A 399 -14.73 -7.14 24.53
C ILE A 399 -13.32 -6.68 24.19
N GLN A 400 -12.93 -5.45 24.58
CA GLN A 400 -11.57 -4.95 24.34
C GLN A 400 -10.50 -5.89 24.95
N SER A 401 -10.72 -6.35 26.18
CA SER A 401 -9.82 -7.28 26.86
C SER A 401 -9.77 -8.64 26.15
N SER A 402 -10.91 -9.15 25.69
CA SER A 402 -11.00 -10.40 24.90
C SER A 402 -10.24 -10.29 23.59
N LEU A 403 -10.46 -9.20 22.82
CA LEU A 403 -9.77 -8.96 21.55
C LEU A 403 -8.26 -8.83 21.76
N LYS A 404 -7.81 -8.07 22.78
CA LYS A 404 -6.40 -7.92 23.11
C LYS A 404 -5.75 -9.27 23.46
N THR A 405 -6.41 -10.08 24.28
CA THR A 405 -5.91 -11.40 24.66
C THR A 405 -5.84 -12.34 23.45
N SER A 406 -6.86 -12.34 22.60
CA SER A 406 -6.90 -13.18 21.40
C SER A 406 -5.82 -12.78 20.38
N LEU A 407 -5.60 -11.47 20.18
CA LEU A 407 -4.52 -10.99 19.31
C LEU A 407 -3.14 -11.41 19.84
N ALA A 408 -2.89 -11.24 21.15
CA ALA A 408 -1.64 -11.67 21.76
C ALA A 408 -1.43 -13.18 21.65
N SER A 409 -2.49 -13.98 21.80
CA SER A 409 -2.44 -15.45 21.64
C SER A 409 -2.13 -15.84 20.19
N TYR A 410 -2.77 -15.20 19.22
CA TYR A 410 -2.48 -15.40 17.79
C TYR A 410 -1.03 -15.05 17.47
N CYS A 411 -0.54 -13.88 17.91
CA CYS A 411 0.85 -13.46 17.72
C CYS A 411 1.84 -14.43 18.38
N THR A 412 1.51 -14.98 19.55
CA THR A 412 2.35 -15.98 20.22
C THR A 412 2.43 -17.27 19.40
N ALA A 413 1.30 -17.77 18.88
CA ALA A 413 1.27 -18.96 18.03
C ALA A 413 2.07 -18.71 16.73
N LEU A 414 1.88 -17.56 16.11
CA LEU A 414 2.59 -17.17 14.90
C LEU A 414 4.10 -17.01 15.13
N HIS A 415 4.50 -16.43 16.26
CA HIS A 415 5.91 -16.35 16.67
C HIS A 415 6.52 -17.75 16.85
N GLY A 416 5.74 -18.74 17.34
CA GLY A 416 6.15 -20.14 17.39
C GLY A 416 6.42 -20.74 16.00
N VAL A 417 5.58 -20.43 14.99
CA VAL A 417 5.80 -20.84 13.59
C VAL A 417 7.08 -20.24 13.05
N ILE A 418 7.26 -18.92 13.24
CA ILE A 418 8.44 -18.16 12.78
C ILE A 418 9.73 -18.73 13.42
N ALA A 419 9.72 -19.03 14.70
CA ALA A 419 10.88 -19.58 15.42
C ALA A 419 11.25 -21.00 14.96
N ALA A 420 10.27 -21.77 14.48
CA ALA A 420 10.47 -23.14 13.98
C ALA A 420 10.89 -23.20 12.50
N ASP A 421 10.65 -22.12 11.74
CA ASP A 421 11.03 -22.03 10.33
C ASP A 421 12.52 -21.68 10.19
N GLY A 422 13.21 -22.35 9.28
CA GLY A 422 14.66 -22.21 9.08
C GLY A 422 15.12 -20.83 8.61
N LEU A 423 14.23 -20.06 7.97
CA LEU A 423 14.46 -18.69 7.51
C LEU A 423 13.62 -17.64 8.28
N ASN A 424 12.95 -18.06 9.37
CA ASN A 424 12.06 -17.24 10.19
C ASN A 424 10.86 -16.67 9.42
N VAL A 425 10.23 -17.46 8.55
CA VAL A 425 9.02 -17.11 7.81
C VAL A 425 7.77 -17.47 8.57
N SER A 426 6.72 -16.67 8.47
CA SER A 426 5.44 -16.84 9.18
C SER A 426 4.47 -17.84 8.51
N LEU A 427 4.96 -18.63 7.55
CA LEU A 427 4.15 -19.62 6.83
C LEU A 427 4.53 -21.04 7.23
N LEU A 428 3.51 -21.86 7.48
CA LEU A 428 3.68 -23.30 7.39
C LEU A 428 3.88 -23.72 5.92
N PRO A 429 4.46 -24.90 5.64
CA PRO A 429 4.61 -25.38 4.25
C PRO A 429 3.31 -25.38 3.43
N SER A 430 2.15 -25.53 4.08
CA SER A 430 0.82 -25.45 3.45
C SER A 430 0.38 -24.02 3.13
N GLY A 431 0.99 -23.01 3.73
CA GLY A 431 0.63 -21.61 3.54
C GLY A 431 1.26 -20.96 2.31
N TYR A 432 2.17 -21.66 1.63
CA TYR A 432 2.75 -21.19 0.36
C TYR A 432 1.76 -21.45 -0.79
N GLY A 433 0.77 -20.62 -0.94
CA GLY A 433 -0.19 -20.63 -2.04
C GLY A 433 -0.18 -19.32 -2.82
N TRP A 434 -1.07 -19.18 -3.76
CA TRP A 434 -1.22 -17.96 -4.56
C TRP A 434 -1.35 -16.72 -3.65
N GLY A 435 -0.44 -15.75 -3.81
CA GLY A 435 -0.38 -14.55 -2.95
C GLY A 435 0.29 -14.78 -1.59
N SER A 436 1.13 -15.80 -1.44
CA SER A 436 1.80 -16.14 -0.17
C SER A 436 2.58 -14.99 0.46
N ASN A 437 3.19 -14.09 -0.33
CA ASN A 437 3.87 -12.89 0.16
C ASN A 437 2.90 -11.90 0.83
N GLY A 438 1.69 -11.78 0.30
CA GLY A 438 0.61 -10.99 0.92
C GLY A 438 0.24 -11.54 2.31
N SER A 439 0.13 -12.87 2.43
CA SER A 439 -0.13 -13.54 3.71
C SER A 439 0.99 -13.31 4.73
N VAL A 440 2.26 -13.40 4.29
CA VAL A 440 3.44 -13.09 5.14
C VAL A 440 3.35 -11.68 5.71
N LEU A 441 3.03 -10.69 4.88
CA LEU A 441 2.99 -9.30 5.32
C LEU A 441 1.72 -8.96 6.10
N ASN A 442 0.58 -9.58 5.83
CA ASN A 442 -0.61 -9.46 6.68
C ASN A 442 -0.36 -10.04 8.07
N ASN A 443 0.38 -11.16 8.19
CA ASN A 443 0.87 -11.65 9.48
C ASN A 443 1.77 -10.62 10.17
N ALA A 444 2.65 -9.93 9.43
CA ALA A 444 3.49 -8.87 9.99
C ALA A 444 2.66 -7.68 10.52
N VAL A 445 1.58 -7.29 9.83
CA VAL A 445 0.64 -6.26 10.34
C VAL A 445 0.05 -6.69 11.68
N LEU A 446 -0.45 -7.93 11.81
CA LEU A 446 -1.00 -8.42 13.08
C LEU A 446 0.06 -8.49 14.19
N LEU A 447 1.30 -8.88 13.88
CA LEU A 447 2.43 -8.89 14.81
C LEU A 447 2.78 -7.47 15.29
N ILE A 448 2.79 -6.47 14.39
CA ILE A 448 2.98 -5.06 14.76
C ILE A 448 1.89 -4.63 15.75
N LEU A 449 0.63 -4.86 15.43
CA LEU A 449 -0.50 -4.48 16.29
C LEU A 449 -0.50 -5.25 17.62
N GLY A 450 -0.08 -6.51 17.60
CA GLY A 450 0.15 -7.31 18.80
C GLY A 450 1.25 -6.73 19.68
N SER A 451 2.35 -6.26 19.10
CA SER A 451 3.42 -5.56 19.83
C SER A 451 2.93 -4.25 20.46
N GLU A 452 2.26 -3.40 19.66
CA GLU A 452 1.72 -2.12 20.12
C GLU A 452 0.69 -2.26 21.25
N THR A 453 -0.15 -3.28 21.19
CA THR A 453 -1.20 -3.49 22.20
C THR A 453 -0.72 -4.19 23.45
N SER A 454 0.29 -5.08 23.36
CA SER A 454 0.80 -5.87 24.50
C SER A 454 2.07 -5.30 25.11
N GLY A 455 2.87 -4.53 24.36
CA GLY A 455 4.22 -4.11 24.72
C GLY A 455 5.28 -5.20 24.52
N ASN A 456 4.93 -6.34 23.89
CA ASN A 456 5.88 -7.42 23.61
C ASN A 456 6.68 -7.11 22.33
N THR A 457 7.94 -6.72 22.49
CA THR A 457 8.84 -6.36 21.40
C THR A 457 9.25 -7.55 20.51
N ASP A 458 9.14 -8.80 20.98
CA ASP A 458 9.44 -9.98 20.17
C ASP A 458 8.51 -10.07 18.96
N PHE A 459 7.26 -9.60 19.09
CA PHE A 459 6.33 -9.55 17.98
C PHE A 459 6.77 -8.54 16.91
N SER A 460 7.28 -7.38 17.31
CA SER A 460 7.82 -6.39 16.37
C SER A 460 9.06 -6.92 15.65
N ILE A 461 9.96 -7.61 16.37
CA ILE A 461 11.12 -8.28 15.76
C ILE A 461 10.66 -9.33 14.75
N ALA A 462 9.68 -10.16 15.11
CA ALA A 462 9.12 -11.17 14.21
C ALA A 462 8.46 -10.55 12.98
N ALA A 463 7.77 -9.42 13.11
CA ALA A 463 7.21 -8.67 11.99
C ALA A 463 8.30 -8.16 11.03
N LEU A 464 9.40 -7.62 11.58
CA LEU A 464 10.54 -7.16 10.78
C LEU A 464 11.17 -8.31 9.97
N GLN A 465 11.21 -9.54 10.51
CA GLN A 465 11.71 -10.69 9.75
C GLN A 465 10.83 -11.00 8.53
N GLN A 466 9.53 -10.74 8.59
CA GLN A 466 8.65 -10.93 7.43
C GLN A 466 8.95 -9.90 6.33
N LEU A 467 9.26 -8.67 6.68
CA LEU A 467 9.75 -7.67 5.74
C LEU A 467 11.11 -8.09 5.15
N ASN A 468 12.02 -8.59 5.98
CA ASN A 468 13.32 -9.10 5.52
C ASN A 468 13.15 -10.28 4.54
N TYR A 469 12.16 -11.16 4.75
CA TYR A 469 11.85 -12.26 3.84
C TYR A 469 11.50 -11.75 2.43
N VAL A 470 10.57 -10.81 2.31
CA VAL A 470 10.20 -10.27 0.99
C VAL A 470 11.29 -9.41 0.36
N LEU A 471 12.25 -8.94 1.15
CA LEU A 471 13.38 -8.14 0.70
C LEU A 471 14.67 -8.96 0.45
N GLY A 472 14.61 -10.31 0.49
CA GLY A 472 15.72 -11.16 0.06
C GLY A 472 16.18 -12.24 1.04
N CYS A 473 15.77 -12.20 2.33
CA CYS A 473 16.03 -13.30 3.27
C CYS A 473 15.13 -14.50 2.97
N ASN A 474 15.17 -15.01 1.73
CA ASN A 474 14.33 -16.10 1.26
C ASN A 474 15.13 -17.11 0.43
N ARG A 475 14.53 -18.27 0.18
CA ARG A 475 15.18 -19.39 -0.53
C ARG A 475 15.68 -19.02 -1.93
N LEU A 476 15.12 -18.00 -2.56
CA LEU A 476 15.42 -17.57 -3.92
C LEU A 476 16.52 -16.49 -3.97
N ASN A 477 16.91 -15.92 -2.82
CA ASN A 477 17.87 -14.82 -2.69
C ASN A 477 17.52 -13.61 -3.58
N MET A 478 16.23 -13.27 -3.66
CA MET A 478 15.75 -12.14 -4.43
C MET A 478 14.74 -11.32 -3.61
N THR A 479 14.59 -10.05 -3.89
CA THR A 479 13.43 -9.33 -3.41
C THR A 479 12.22 -9.73 -4.24
N PHE A 480 11.03 -9.66 -3.66
CA PHE A 480 9.79 -9.87 -4.42
C PHE A 480 9.16 -8.55 -4.89
N ILE A 481 9.89 -7.44 -4.77
CA ILE A 481 9.40 -6.09 -5.08
C ILE A 481 10.17 -5.52 -6.27
N THR A 482 9.47 -5.19 -7.33
CA THR A 482 10.08 -4.63 -8.55
C THR A 482 10.86 -3.35 -8.27
N GLY A 483 12.05 -3.26 -8.85
CA GLY A 483 12.93 -2.10 -8.70
C GLY A 483 13.51 -1.88 -7.30
N VAL A 484 13.47 -2.89 -6.41
CA VAL A 484 14.06 -2.85 -5.06
C VAL A 484 15.11 -3.95 -4.92
N GLY A 485 16.28 -3.61 -4.38
CA GLY A 485 17.40 -4.55 -4.21
C GLY A 485 18.21 -4.74 -5.48
N SER A 486 19.01 -5.81 -5.50
CA SER A 486 19.92 -6.16 -6.61
C SER A 486 19.31 -7.18 -7.57
N VAL A 487 18.44 -8.06 -7.05
CA VAL A 487 17.71 -9.07 -7.82
C VAL A 487 16.25 -8.99 -7.41
N TYR A 488 15.39 -8.74 -8.39
CA TYR A 488 13.94 -8.60 -8.21
C TYR A 488 13.21 -9.16 -9.45
N PRO A 489 11.87 -9.36 -9.38
CA PRO A 489 11.10 -9.84 -10.52
C PRO A 489 11.23 -8.90 -11.72
N MET A 490 11.66 -9.45 -12.87
CA MET A 490 11.84 -8.71 -14.12
C MET A 490 10.68 -8.96 -15.10
N HIS A 491 10.01 -10.10 -14.98
CA HIS A 491 8.98 -10.55 -15.92
C HIS A 491 7.65 -10.80 -15.21
N ILE A 492 7.20 -9.81 -14.40
CA ILE A 492 5.94 -9.92 -13.66
C ILE A 492 4.74 -10.12 -14.58
N HIS A 493 3.75 -10.88 -14.12
CA HIS A 493 2.45 -10.98 -14.78
C HIS A 493 1.67 -9.68 -14.56
N HIS A 494 2.01 -8.67 -15.34
CA HIS A 494 1.42 -7.32 -15.29
C HIS A 494 1.39 -6.73 -16.70
N ARG A 495 0.21 -6.52 -17.23
CA ARG A 495 0.03 -6.09 -18.62
C ARG A 495 0.78 -4.81 -18.97
N PRO A 496 0.71 -3.71 -18.19
CA PRO A 496 1.49 -2.52 -18.50
C PRO A 496 3.00 -2.79 -18.58
N SER A 497 3.59 -3.46 -17.59
CA SER A 497 5.04 -3.76 -17.57
C SER A 497 5.47 -4.72 -18.69
N GLY A 498 4.55 -5.56 -19.19
CA GLY A 498 4.82 -6.48 -20.29
C GLY A 498 4.62 -5.86 -21.68
N SER A 499 4.09 -4.63 -21.78
CA SER A 499 3.63 -4.04 -23.04
C SER A 499 4.12 -2.62 -23.31
N ASP A 500 4.75 -1.95 -22.33
CA ASP A 500 5.23 -0.57 -22.47
C ASP A 500 6.53 -0.45 -23.28
N GLY A 501 7.17 -1.58 -23.59
CA GLY A 501 8.44 -1.63 -24.31
C GLY A 501 9.66 -1.26 -23.48
N ILE A 502 9.50 -1.15 -22.16
CA ILE A 502 10.57 -0.87 -21.20
C ILE A 502 11.04 -2.19 -20.59
N VAL A 503 12.36 -2.39 -20.51
CA VAL A 503 12.93 -3.63 -19.97
C VAL A 503 12.65 -3.77 -18.47
N GLU A 504 12.80 -2.67 -17.73
CA GLU A 504 12.56 -2.64 -16.28
C GLU A 504 11.05 -2.57 -16.00
N PRO A 505 10.50 -3.46 -15.16
CA PRO A 505 9.09 -3.39 -14.80
C PRO A 505 8.78 -2.14 -13.98
N ILE A 506 7.52 -1.73 -13.97
CA ILE A 506 7.05 -0.65 -13.10
C ILE A 506 7.48 -0.92 -11.65
N PRO A 507 8.17 0.01 -10.98
CA PRO A 507 8.76 -0.23 -9.66
C PRO A 507 7.73 -0.18 -8.54
N GLY A 508 8.01 -0.92 -7.46
CA GLY A 508 7.23 -0.88 -6.21
C GLY A 508 6.05 -1.85 -6.16
N LEU A 509 5.95 -2.75 -7.12
CA LEU A 509 4.91 -3.77 -7.19
C LEU A 509 5.45 -5.09 -6.60
N MET A 510 4.70 -5.71 -5.68
CA MET A 510 5.11 -6.96 -5.05
C MET A 510 4.50 -8.16 -5.76
N ALA A 511 5.34 -9.08 -6.22
CA ALA A 511 4.92 -10.36 -6.76
C ALA A 511 4.26 -11.25 -5.70
N GLY A 512 3.31 -12.09 -6.10
CA GLY A 512 2.53 -12.97 -5.22
C GLY A 512 3.36 -13.92 -4.37
N GLY A 513 4.51 -14.37 -4.88
CA GLY A 513 5.43 -15.24 -4.17
C GLY A 513 5.24 -16.73 -4.48
N PRO A 514 6.01 -17.62 -3.83
CA PRO A 514 5.99 -19.04 -4.13
C PRO A 514 4.60 -19.66 -3.93
N ASP A 515 4.17 -20.46 -4.92
CA ASP A 515 2.93 -21.23 -4.90
C ASP A 515 3.20 -22.73 -5.07
N LYS A 516 3.06 -23.48 -3.97
CA LYS A 516 3.25 -24.93 -3.94
C LYS A 516 2.14 -25.73 -4.62
N TYR A 517 0.97 -25.13 -4.81
CA TYR A 517 -0.17 -25.77 -5.45
C TYR A 517 -0.05 -25.78 -6.97
N LEU A 518 0.91 -24.99 -7.46
CA LEU A 518 1.28 -24.90 -8.88
C LEU A 518 0.08 -24.48 -9.75
N ASP A 519 -0.64 -23.46 -9.33
CA ASP A 519 -1.95 -23.07 -9.89
C ASP A 519 -1.88 -22.44 -11.30
N ASP A 520 -0.72 -22.50 -11.98
CA ASP A 520 -0.57 -22.12 -13.38
C ASP A 520 0.28 -23.09 -14.20
N ALA A 521 0.19 -22.98 -15.53
CA ALA A 521 0.86 -23.87 -16.45
C ALA A 521 2.40 -23.75 -16.42
N VAL A 522 2.94 -22.58 -16.11
CA VAL A 522 4.40 -22.34 -15.98
C VAL A 522 4.93 -23.11 -14.78
N LEU A 523 4.30 -22.94 -13.63
CA LEU A 523 4.69 -23.67 -12.40
C LEU A 523 4.58 -25.17 -12.58
N HIS A 524 3.50 -25.67 -13.20
CA HIS A 524 3.35 -27.09 -13.51
C HIS A 524 4.45 -27.64 -14.43
N SER A 525 5.01 -26.80 -15.31
CA SER A 525 6.09 -27.20 -16.22
C SER A 525 7.46 -27.27 -15.53
N LEU A 526 7.65 -26.50 -14.47
CA LEU A 526 8.94 -26.32 -13.78
C LEU A 526 9.07 -27.14 -12.49
N PHE A 527 7.94 -27.41 -11.83
CA PHE A 527 7.92 -27.97 -10.49
C PHE A 527 6.94 -29.15 -10.39
N THR A 528 7.06 -29.87 -9.28
CA THR A 528 6.17 -31.01 -8.95
C THR A 528 5.68 -30.85 -7.52
N SER A 529 4.66 -31.62 -7.12
CA SER A 529 4.14 -31.65 -5.76
C SER A 529 5.17 -32.03 -4.68
N SER A 530 6.32 -32.60 -5.07
CA SER A 530 7.45 -32.91 -4.19
C SER A 530 8.48 -31.77 -4.11
N THR A 531 8.34 -30.73 -4.90
CA THR A 531 9.21 -29.56 -4.81
C THR A 531 8.97 -28.81 -3.50
N PRO A 532 10.02 -28.47 -2.74
CA PRO A 532 9.88 -27.69 -1.52
C PRO A 532 9.12 -26.39 -1.76
N PRO A 533 8.13 -26.03 -0.93
CA PRO A 533 7.20 -24.92 -1.16
C PRO A 533 7.87 -23.58 -1.50
N ALA A 534 8.89 -23.18 -0.75
CA ALA A 534 9.59 -21.89 -0.94
C ALA A 534 10.38 -21.81 -2.25
N ARG A 535 10.43 -22.88 -3.06
CA ARG A 535 11.05 -22.91 -4.39
C ARG A 535 10.07 -22.74 -5.54
N CYS A 536 8.77 -22.91 -5.31
CA CYS A 536 7.75 -22.94 -6.35
C CYS A 536 7.41 -21.51 -6.81
N TYR A 537 8.37 -20.85 -7.45
CA TYR A 537 8.26 -19.49 -7.99
C TYR A 537 8.98 -19.41 -9.34
N ALA A 538 8.41 -18.72 -10.28
CA ALA A 538 8.99 -18.43 -11.58
C ALA A 538 8.89 -16.95 -11.91
N ASP A 539 10.03 -16.29 -12.21
CA ASP A 539 10.03 -14.94 -12.78
C ASP A 539 9.72 -15.03 -14.29
N ASP A 540 8.47 -15.31 -14.58
CA ASP A 540 7.95 -15.51 -15.94
C ASP A 540 6.58 -14.82 -16.06
N GLN A 541 6.38 -14.06 -17.13
CA GLN A 541 5.14 -13.34 -17.39
C GLN A 541 3.92 -14.27 -17.50
N GLY A 542 4.11 -15.54 -17.86
CA GLY A 542 3.04 -16.54 -17.90
C GLY A 542 2.66 -17.10 -16.53
N SER A 543 3.48 -16.89 -15.50
CA SER A 543 3.19 -17.39 -14.15
C SER A 543 2.35 -16.39 -13.34
N TYR A 544 1.03 -16.47 -13.51
CA TYR A 544 0.12 -15.61 -12.75
C TYR A 544 -0.01 -16.04 -11.28
N ALA A 545 0.14 -17.32 -10.95
CA ALA A 545 -0.02 -17.79 -9.58
C ALA A 545 1.15 -17.38 -8.66
N SER A 546 2.37 -17.21 -9.18
CA SER A 546 3.53 -16.84 -8.37
C SER A 546 4.05 -15.43 -8.65
N ASN A 547 3.91 -14.92 -9.89
CA ASN A 547 4.57 -13.71 -10.34
C ASN A 547 3.62 -12.56 -10.73
N GLU A 548 2.32 -12.70 -10.50
CA GLU A 548 1.37 -11.59 -10.61
C GLU A 548 1.56 -10.61 -9.44
N ILE A 549 1.17 -9.36 -9.67
CA ILE A 549 1.08 -8.32 -8.63
C ILE A 549 -0.39 -8.09 -8.29
N CYS A 550 -0.67 -7.62 -7.07
CA CYS A 550 -2.05 -7.32 -6.69
C CYS A 550 -2.11 -6.22 -5.63
N LEU A 551 -3.19 -5.42 -5.65
CA LEU A 551 -3.41 -4.31 -4.72
C LEU A 551 -3.37 -4.76 -3.26
N ASN A 552 -4.06 -5.86 -2.93
CA ASN A 552 -4.20 -6.35 -1.56
C ASN A 552 -2.91 -6.98 -1.00
N TRP A 553 -1.95 -7.32 -1.85
CA TRP A 553 -0.62 -7.75 -1.41
C TRP A 553 0.30 -6.55 -1.17
N ASN A 554 0.13 -5.51 -1.97
CA ASN A 554 0.92 -4.28 -1.83
C ASN A 554 0.53 -3.46 -0.58
N ALA A 555 -0.72 -3.51 -0.14
CA ALA A 555 -1.20 -2.75 1.01
C ALA A 555 -0.46 -3.11 2.33
N PRO A 556 -0.34 -4.38 2.73
CA PRO A 556 0.45 -4.74 3.91
C PRO A 556 1.95 -4.46 3.71
N LEU A 557 2.49 -4.49 2.48
CA LEU A 557 3.87 -4.06 2.24
C LEU A 557 4.05 -2.58 2.57
N VAL A 558 3.15 -1.72 2.10
CA VAL A 558 3.17 -0.27 2.41
C VAL A 558 3.08 -0.06 3.93
N PHE A 559 2.15 -0.78 4.60
CA PHE A 559 1.98 -0.68 6.05
C PHE A 559 3.28 -1.05 6.78
N VAL A 560 3.84 -2.23 6.51
CA VAL A 560 5.00 -2.75 7.25
C VAL A 560 6.26 -1.94 6.94
N ALA A 561 6.51 -1.60 5.67
CA ALA A 561 7.67 -0.80 5.29
C ALA A 561 7.60 0.62 5.89
N GLY A 562 6.42 1.25 5.90
CA GLY A 562 6.19 2.56 6.49
C GLY A 562 6.33 2.54 8.02
N TYR A 563 5.82 1.51 8.69
CA TYR A 563 5.96 1.36 10.15
C TYR A 563 7.42 1.28 10.58
N PHE A 564 8.26 0.47 9.90
CA PHE A 564 9.68 0.35 10.20
C PHE A 564 10.55 1.47 9.61
N ASN A 565 9.99 2.35 8.80
CA ASN A 565 10.74 3.50 8.31
C ASN A 565 10.99 4.51 9.44
N GLU A 566 12.27 4.79 9.72
CA GLU A 566 12.70 5.76 10.75
C GLU A 566 13.00 7.15 10.16
N SER A 567 12.93 7.31 8.84
CA SER A 567 13.00 8.65 8.25
C SER A 567 11.86 9.50 8.82
N PRO A 568 12.15 10.72 9.29
CA PRO A 568 11.05 11.64 9.55
C PRO A 568 10.31 11.83 8.24
N ALA A 569 9.03 11.47 8.23
CA ALA A 569 8.15 11.88 7.14
C ALA A 569 8.34 13.39 6.97
N THR A 570 8.58 13.86 5.75
CA THR A 570 8.61 15.29 5.47
C THR A 570 7.27 15.83 5.97
N SER A 571 7.28 16.52 7.08
CA SER A 571 6.09 16.84 7.83
C SER A 571 5.13 17.64 6.97
N VAL A 572 4.10 16.97 6.46
CA VAL A 572 2.82 17.63 6.31
C VAL A 572 2.54 18.22 7.69
N HIS A 573 2.30 19.51 7.76
CA HIS A 573 1.77 20.13 8.95
C HIS A 573 0.40 19.47 9.23
N THR A 574 0.38 18.29 9.85
CA THR A 574 -0.77 17.92 10.65
C THR A 574 -0.94 19.07 11.63
N PRO A 575 -2.12 19.67 11.75
CA PRO A 575 -2.38 20.52 12.89
C PRO A 575 -2.30 19.58 14.09
N SER A 576 -1.09 19.46 14.61
CA SER A 576 -0.86 18.95 15.94
C SER A 576 -1.81 19.73 16.84
N LEU A 577 -2.44 19.07 17.81
CA LEU A 577 -2.79 19.68 19.08
C LEU A 577 -1.48 20.13 19.79
N ALA A 578 -0.54 20.66 19.00
CA ALA A 578 0.70 21.25 19.43
C ALA A 578 0.38 22.59 20.03
N ALA A 579 1.09 22.90 21.07
CA ALA A 579 1.06 24.18 21.75
C ALA A 579 0.79 25.33 20.78
N LEU A 580 -0.20 26.15 21.06
CA LEU A 580 -0.49 27.38 20.31
C LEU A 580 0.82 28.11 20.02
N PRO A 581 1.03 28.65 18.82
CA PRO A 581 2.26 29.34 18.48
C PRO A 581 2.50 30.45 19.52
N THR A 582 3.72 30.61 19.95
CA THR A 582 4.08 31.61 20.99
C THR A 582 4.00 33.05 20.46
N HIS A 583 3.92 33.24 19.14
CA HIS A 583 3.79 34.55 18.48
C HIS A 583 3.04 34.41 17.14
N CYS A 584 2.51 35.52 16.65
CA CYS A 584 1.84 35.58 15.35
C CYS A 584 2.83 35.25 14.22
N MET A 585 2.44 34.39 13.28
CA MET A 585 3.26 33.98 12.13
C MET A 585 2.50 34.21 10.82
N LEU A 586 3.22 34.70 9.80
CA LEU A 586 2.74 34.76 8.41
C LEU A 586 3.74 33.98 7.55
N TYR A 587 3.25 32.93 6.89
CA TYR A 587 4.06 32.07 6.05
C TYR A 587 4.17 32.63 4.63
N GLN A 588 5.13 32.14 3.85
CA GLN A 588 5.20 32.44 2.41
C GLN A 588 4.00 31.80 1.73
N ASN A 589 3.35 32.56 0.84
CA ASN A 589 2.26 32.00 0.02
C ASN A 589 2.78 30.88 -0.88
N TYR A 590 1.94 29.88 -1.11
CA TYR A 590 2.28 28.77 -1.99
C TYR A 590 1.10 28.45 -2.95
N PRO A 591 1.42 28.26 -4.26
CA PRO A 591 2.71 28.45 -4.93
C PRO A 591 3.17 29.92 -4.94
N ASN A 592 4.50 30.16 -5.08
CA ASN A 592 5.09 31.47 -5.31
C ASN A 592 6.40 31.32 -6.13
N PRO A 593 6.47 31.72 -7.41
CA PRO A 593 5.44 32.43 -8.17
C PRO A 593 4.13 31.66 -8.34
N PHE A 594 3.00 32.36 -8.59
CA PHE A 594 1.67 31.75 -8.71
C PHE A 594 0.91 32.24 -9.95
N ASN A 595 -0.08 31.44 -10.43
CA ASN A 595 -0.93 31.72 -11.59
C ASN A 595 -2.28 31.00 -11.51
N PRO A 596 -3.43 31.66 -11.48
CA PRO A 596 -3.66 32.99 -10.92
C PRO A 596 -3.93 32.94 -9.42
N SER A 597 -3.94 31.73 -8.80
CA SER A 597 -4.33 31.51 -7.40
C SER A 597 -3.14 31.05 -6.56
N THR A 598 -3.17 31.41 -5.27
CA THR A 598 -2.22 30.96 -4.26
C THR A 598 -2.88 30.89 -2.89
N VAL A 599 -2.32 30.11 -1.98
CA VAL A 599 -2.77 30.02 -0.58
C VAL A 599 -1.83 30.84 0.31
N ILE A 600 -2.40 31.67 1.18
CA ILE A 600 -1.69 32.42 2.21
C ILE A 600 -2.04 31.81 3.55
N SER A 601 -1.02 31.29 4.25
CA SER A 601 -1.17 30.66 5.56
C SER A 601 -0.57 31.54 6.66
N TYR A 602 -1.20 31.50 7.85
CA TYR A 602 -0.72 32.21 9.04
C TYR A 602 -1.17 31.49 10.32
N ALA A 603 -0.57 31.84 11.45
CA ALA A 603 -0.93 31.23 12.73
C ALA A 603 -1.00 32.29 13.84
N LEU A 604 -1.98 32.11 14.73
CA LEU A 604 -2.29 33.06 15.80
C LEU A 604 -2.00 32.42 17.17
N PRO A 605 -1.28 33.10 18.09
CA PRO A 605 -1.01 32.60 19.44
C PRO A 605 -2.25 32.64 20.34
N GLU A 606 -3.19 33.53 20.07
CA GLU A 606 -4.41 33.75 20.84
C GLU A 606 -5.56 34.21 19.92
N ASN A 607 -6.79 34.19 20.42
CA ASN A 607 -7.96 34.68 19.69
C ASN A 607 -7.79 36.17 19.38
N SER A 608 -7.64 36.53 18.10
CA SER A 608 -7.29 37.87 17.68
C SER A 608 -8.23 38.39 16.59
N PHE A 609 -8.39 39.72 16.50
CA PHE A 609 -8.94 40.34 15.31
C PHE A 609 -7.85 40.35 14.22
N VAL A 610 -8.17 39.78 13.07
CA VAL A 610 -7.26 39.61 11.95
C VAL A 610 -7.71 40.49 10.79
N ASN A 611 -6.77 41.29 10.28
CA ASN A 611 -6.92 41.98 9.00
C ASN A 611 -5.80 41.53 8.06
N LEU A 612 -6.18 40.82 6.98
CA LEU A 612 -5.24 40.30 5.98
C LEU A 612 -5.53 40.96 4.65
N LYS A 613 -4.56 41.69 4.13
CA LYS A 613 -4.67 42.50 2.90
C LYS A 613 -3.54 42.25 1.94
N VAL A 614 -3.82 42.46 0.65
CA VAL A 614 -2.84 42.42 -0.44
C VAL A 614 -2.64 43.82 -0.99
N PHE A 615 -1.37 44.17 -1.23
CA PHE A 615 -0.94 45.47 -1.74
C PHE A 615 -0.09 45.29 -3.01
N ASP A 616 -0.14 46.29 -3.91
CA ASP A 616 0.77 46.36 -5.04
C ASP A 616 2.13 46.96 -4.62
N ILE A 617 3.06 47.09 -5.59
CA ILE A 617 4.40 47.63 -5.36
C ILE A 617 4.41 49.12 -4.96
N LEU A 618 3.31 49.84 -5.17
CA LEU A 618 3.14 51.24 -4.78
C LEU A 618 2.47 51.37 -3.39
N GLY A 619 2.20 50.25 -2.73
CA GLY A 619 1.54 50.20 -1.42
C GLY A 619 0.03 50.46 -1.47
N ARG A 620 -0.61 50.41 -2.63
CA ARG A 620 -2.06 50.51 -2.75
C ARG A 620 -2.69 49.19 -2.44
N GLU A 621 -3.74 49.19 -1.62
CA GLU A 621 -4.54 48.01 -1.34
C GLU A 621 -5.23 47.52 -2.62
N VAL A 622 -5.03 46.25 -2.99
CA VAL A 622 -5.65 45.63 -4.16
C VAL A 622 -6.73 44.63 -3.76
N MET A 623 -6.64 44.07 -2.54
CA MET A 623 -7.67 43.13 -2.02
C MET A 623 -7.57 43.00 -0.50
N GLN A 624 -8.73 42.93 0.16
CA GLN A 624 -8.86 42.51 1.55
C GLN A 624 -9.36 41.07 1.59
N LEU A 625 -8.61 40.17 2.23
CA LEU A 625 -8.87 38.74 2.26
C LEU A 625 -9.55 38.30 3.56
N VAL A 626 -9.18 38.91 4.69
CA VAL A 626 -9.76 38.62 6.01
C VAL A 626 -9.93 39.94 6.76
N ASP A 627 -11.06 40.09 7.48
CA ASP A 627 -11.33 41.23 8.36
C ASP A 627 -12.34 40.81 9.45
N GLN A 628 -11.89 39.93 10.36
CA GLN A 628 -12.76 39.36 11.39
C GLN A 628 -11.95 38.81 12.58
N ARG A 629 -12.66 38.51 13.69
CA ARG A 629 -12.07 37.75 14.78
C ARG A 629 -11.87 36.29 14.38
N GLN A 630 -10.69 35.76 14.68
CA GLN A 630 -10.34 34.36 14.48
C GLN A 630 -9.78 33.75 15.76
N LEU A 631 -9.96 32.43 15.89
CA LEU A 631 -9.48 31.66 17.06
C LEU A 631 -7.96 31.51 17.00
N ALA A 632 -7.34 31.21 18.12
CA ALA A 632 -5.95 30.78 18.18
C ALA A 632 -5.72 29.52 17.32
N GLY A 633 -4.56 29.43 16.68
CA GLY A 633 -4.19 28.31 15.81
C GLY A 633 -3.87 28.71 14.38
N PRO A 634 -3.70 27.71 13.49
CA PRO A 634 -3.38 27.93 12.07
C PRO A 634 -4.62 28.33 11.25
N HIS A 635 -4.39 29.20 10.25
CA HIS A 635 -5.38 29.67 9.30
C HIS A 635 -4.79 29.70 7.90
N ALA A 636 -5.66 29.51 6.88
CA ALA A 636 -5.29 29.62 5.47
C ALA A 636 -6.42 30.31 4.70
N VAL A 637 -6.04 31.11 3.68
CA VAL A 637 -6.99 31.78 2.79
C VAL A 637 -6.46 31.76 1.35
N THR A 638 -7.33 31.44 0.40
CA THR A 638 -7.01 31.46 -1.02
C THR A 638 -7.08 32.88 -1.57
N PHE A 639 -6.02 33.33 -2.24
CA PHE A 639 -5.97 34.58 -3.00
C PHE A 639 -6.03 34.28 -4.49
N ASN A 640 -7.09 34.74 -5.15
CA ASN A 640 -7.25 34.66 -6.60
C ASN A 640 -6.97 36.02 -7.24
N ALA A 641 -5.88 36.09 -8.00
CA ALA A 641 -5.40 37.31 -8.69
C ALA A 641 -5.74 37.31 -10.19
N SER A 642 -6.78 36.59 -10.64
CA SER A 642 -7.15 36.49 -12.06
C SER A 642 -7.36 37.86 -12.76
N LEU A 643 -7.80 38.86 -12.00
CA LEU A 643 -8.04 40.21 -12.50
C LEU A 643 -6.82 41.18 -12.36
N LEU A 644 -5.73 40.74 -11.72
CA LEU A 644 -4.56 41.55 -11.47
C LEU A 644 -3.49 41.30 -12.55
N PRO A 645 -2.66 42.28 -12.93
CA PRO A 645 -1.56 42.09 -13.86
C PRO A 645 -0.41 41.28 -13.23
N SER A 646 0.41 40.62 -14.07
CA SER A 646 1.65 39.98 -13.60
C SER A 646 2.54 40.99 -12.90
N GLY A 647 3.15 40.61 -11.77
CA GLY A 647 3.97 41.50 -10.98
C GLY A 647 4.19 41.09 -9.54
N VAL A 648 4.83 41.96 -8.79
CA VAL A 648 5.10 41.77 -7.36
C VAL A 648 3.96 42.36 -6.53
N TYR A 649 3.49 41.59 -5.56
CA TYR A 649 2.49 41.96 -4.57
C TYR A 649 3.02 41.71 -3.16
N PHE A 650 2.40 42.31 -2.16
CA PHE A 650 2.72 42.14 -0.75
C PHE A 650 1.45 41.75 0.01
N CYS A 651 1.51 40.65 0.72
CA CYS A 651 0.48 40.24 1.68
C CYS A 651 0.86 40.76 3.06
N ARG A 652 -0.05 41.44 3.74
CA ARG A 652 0.13 41.98 5.09
C ARG A 652 -0.93 41.39 6.02
N LEU A 653 -0.46 40.70 7.04
CA LEU A 653 -1.27 40.22 8.17
C LEU A 653 -1.14 41.22 9.31
N GLN A 654 -2.24 41.82 9.77
CA GLN A 654 -2.29 42.72 10.92
C GLN A 654 -3.14 42.10 12.03
N THR A 655 -2.60 42.12 13.24
CA THR A 655 -3.29 41.72 14.48
C THR A 655 -3.11 42.82 15.53
N GLY A 656 -3.73 42.67 16.70
CA GLY A 656 -3.55 43.64 17.80
C GLY A 656 -2.11 43.89 18.24
N ASN A 657 -1.20 42.96 17.95
CA ASN A 657 0.21 42.98 18.39
C ASN A 657 1.20 43.42 17.29
N GLY A 658 0.70 43.94 16.15
CA GLY A 658 1.57 44.41 15.05
C GLY A 658 1.17 43.86 13.68
N PHE A 659 2.10 43.96 12.72
CA PHE A 659 1.86 43.40 11.39
C PHE A 659 3.08 42.62 10.88
N LEU A 660 2.79 41.64 10.00
CA LEU A 660 3.76 40.82 9.26
C LEU A 660 3.51 41.01 7.75
N THR A 661 4.57 40.98 6.95
CA THR A 661 4.44 41.14 5.49
C THR A 661 5.26 40.06 4.75
N LYS A 662 4.71 39.54 3.67
CA LYS A 662 5.39 38.62 2.73
C LYS A 662 5.24 39.09 1.30
N LYS A 663 6.31 38.93 0.50
CA LYS A 663 6.34 39.22 -0.93
C LYS A 663 5.76 38.04 -1.72
N MET A 664 4.89 38.35 -2.70
CA MET A 664 4.29 37.38 -3.61
C MET A 664 4.58 37.76 -5.05
N MET A 665 4.71 36.80 -5.96
CA MET A 665 4.97 37.03 -7.38
C MET A 665 3.88 36.35 -8.22
N LEU A 666 3.07 37.15 -8.90
CA LEU A 666 2.08 36.69 -9.89
C LEU A 666 2.72 36.63 -11.27
N VAL A 667 2.61 35.50 -11.93
CA VAL A 667 3.10 35.27 -13.32
C VAL A 667 1.93 34.68 -14.10
N LYS A 668 1.42 35.41 -15.06
CA LYS A 668 0.38 34.94 -16.00
C LYS A 668 1.01 34.48 -17.30
#